data_e0f444f87f04f1d81800a26e81467923
#
_entry.id   e0f444f87f04f1d81800a26e81467923
#
_cell.length_a   1.000
_cell.length_b   1.000
_cell.length_c   1.000
_cell.angle_alpha   90.00
_cell.angle_beta   90.00
_cell.angle_gamma   90.00
#
_symmetry.space_group_name_H-M   'P 1'
#
loop_
_entity.id
_entity.type
_entity.pdbx_description
1 polymer ?
#
loop_
_entity_poly.entity_id
_entity_poly.type
_entity_poly.pdbx_seq_one_letter_code
_entity_poly.pdbx_strand_id
1 'polypeptide(L)'
;MILSVLALSLSGVFSSCQHQMKEYYEEPEWLKGSIYEILQERGEYDLFLQGVDTCQYTALLKGRSILTVMAPTDSSLSAYLQKHYGCTDWSLVPTDEVKKLIGFHVLYYALDQSKLSNFRPKEGDGATPEELEKNAGLYYKFRTRSQDAPEKLTVNRWLNGEVIDTTAKEVDVYHLERFIPVFSSQMFQTKLIDAKSNYEYFFPESEWRSGNVFNVCDAVVEEMEVIAKNGYIYFVDRVIEPLETIHKELKNNEEYSMYLSFFDKYAYYAQEENLTNLYGGGTTSYWECLYEKASGKFTLPNIAQEWPVSDYSQMSTLSYTSNTLFAPTNAAFNEFYDSYWGVDGTGYPSQVSYDSVSADAIAYLLSNSFYEGSLVFPDEIERGDIINAFTKTPIMFDLNDVPEENRKMCVNGALYGLSKITPPAVFGTVTGPAYQYKRYSTFLKMLTTSGMENTLTSDAVSYIMLYPNNDQLAANYIWYDAASDKIKNGVVGDATQPNLGSADQTKYVNAHIISVENKRPLASNGDIQVMRTLSPDYKLYWYMNAEGKITNSFKYNELIQYAGHNTITKDSIYTDIQELTFRDEAWVNGYCYEYDTQNSSFLLQGSNANGLIQNFVPFMWLHRNDEGTLFLGFIKVLGLANLIDEESMTMNYMTENCLMLSPTT
;
A
#
# COMPACT_ATOMS: atom_id res chain seq x y z
N MET A 1 -10.57 -86.56 25.91
CA MET A 1 -11.85 -85.85 25.78
C MET A 1 -11.78 -84.38 26.22
N ILE A 2 -10.98 -84.01 27.26
CA ILE A 2 -10.83 -82.60 27.69
C ILE A 2 -10.01 -81.74 26.72
N LEU A 3 -8.97 -82.31 26.07
CA LEU A 3 -8.15 -81.57 25.07
C LEU A 3 -8.93 -81.22 23.77
N SER A 4 -9.88 -82.06 23.38
CA SER A 4 -10.69 -81.80 22.16
C SER A 4 -11.75 -80.75 22.35
N VAL A 5 -12.25 -80.54 23.56
CA VAL A 5 -13.20 -79.48 23.90
C VAL A 5 -12.51 -78.12 23.99
N LEU A 6 -11.27 -78.07 24.47
CA LEU A 6 -10.47 -76.84 24.55
C LEU A 6 -10.06 -76.35 23.14
N ALA A 7 -9.74 -77.25 22.23
CA ALA A 7 -9.39 -76.90 20.84
C ALA A 7 -10.59 -76.36 20.05
N LEU A 8 -11.79 -76.85 20.27
CA LEU A 8 -13.02 -76.36 19.65
C LEU A 8 -13.45 -74.98 20.23
N SER A 9 -13.22 -74.75 21.54
CA SER A 9 -13.52 -73.46 22.15
C SER A 9 -12.56 -72.37 21.72
N LEU A 10 -11.25 -72.66 21.52
CA LEU A 10 -10.27 -71.71 20.98
C LEU A 10 -10.53 -71.37 19.51
N SER A 11 -10.92 -72.33 18.66
CA SER A 11 -11.25 -72.07 17.26
C SER A 11 -12.50 -71.20 17.08
N GLY A 12 -13.49 -71.33 17.97
CA GLY A 12 -14.71 -70.46 17.99
C GLY A 12 -14.40 -69.01 18.39
N VAL A 13 -13.47 -68.80 19.34
CA VAL A 13 -13.09 -67.43 19.76
C VAL A 13 -12.25 -66.71 18.68
N PHE A 14 -11.36 -67.39 18.01
CA PHE A 14 -10.60 -66.81 16.91
C PHE A 14 -11.47 -66.51 15.69
N SER A 15 -12.47 -67.31 15.38
CA SER A 15 -13.41 -67.08 14.29
C SER A 15 -14.34 -65.92 14.59
N SER A 16 -14.79 -65.73 15.83
CA SER A 16 -15.62 -64.61 16.27
C SER A 16 -14.86 -63.27 16.24
N CYS A 17 -13.61 -63.25 16.68
CA CYS A 17 -12.77 -62.05 16.60
C CYS A 17 -12.46 -61.68 15.15
N GLN A 18 -12.21 -62.65 14.26
CA GLN A 18 -12.00 -62.36 12.85
C GLN A 18 -13.28 -61.84 12.14
N HIS A 19 -14.44 -62.30 12.54
CA HIS A 19 -15.73 -61.80 11.98
C HIS A 19 -16.03 -60.40 12.45
N GLN A 20 -15.85 -60.12 13.74
CA GLN A 20 -16.03 -58.75 14.29
C GLN A 20 -14.98 -57.78 13.73
N MET A 21 -13.75 -58.20 13.51
CA MET A 21 -12.75 -57.38 12.86
C MET A 21 -13.08 -57.14 11.39
N LYS A 22 -13.63 -58.13 10.64
CA LYS A 22 -14.05 -57.91 9.27
C LYS A 22 -15.21 -56.93 9.19
N GLU A 23 -16.24 -57.05 10.00
CA GLU A 23 -17.38 -56.11 10.08
C GLU A 23 -16.94 -54.69 10.45
N TYR A 24 -15.90 -54.57 11.30
CA TYR A 24 -15.39 -53.26 11.73
C TYR A 24 -14.51 -52.59 10.67
N TYR A 25 -13.91 -53.34 9.75
CA TYR A 25 -13.06 -52.87 8.66
C TYR A 25 -13.69 -53.09 7.29
N GLU A 26 -14.94 -53.55 7.21
CA GLU A 26 -15.68 -53.56 5.93
C GLU A 26 -15.94 -52.11 5.48
N GLU A 27 -15.49 -51.81 4.26
CA GLU A 27 -15.77 -50.52 3.64
C GLU A 27 -17.28 -50.35 3.51
N PRO A 28 -17.87 -49.21 3.93
CA PRO A 28 -19.28 -48.95 3.79
C PRO A 28 -19.74 -49.09 2.34
N GLU A 29 -20.87 -49.73 2.07
CA GLU A 29 -21.40 -49.96 0.72
C GLU A 29 -21.61 -48.64 -0.08
N TRP A 30 -21.75 -47.51 0.60
CA TRP A 30 -21.86 -46.20 -0.05
C TRP A 30 -20.53 -45.59 -0.52
N LEU A 31 -19.38 -46.14 -0.09
CA LEU A 31 -18.04 -45.67 -0.46
C LEU A 31 -17.60 -46.36 -1.74
N LYS A 32 -17.95 -45.78 -2.89
CA LYS A 32 -17.90 -46.43 -4.20
C LYS A 32 -16.53 -46.62 -4.85
N GLY A 33 -15.45 -46.21 -4.28
CA GLY A 33 -14.11 -46.36 -4.86
C GLY A 33 -13.20 -45.13 -4.69
N SER A 34 -12.07 -45.17 -5.35
CA SER A 34 -11.16 -44.00 -5.42
C SER A 34 -11.72 -42.92 -6.33
N ILE A 35 -11.16 -41.71 -6.25
CA ILE A 35 -11.51 -40.59 -7.14
C ILE A 35 -11.44 -41.03 -8.61
N TYR A 36 -10.36 -41.72 -8.99
CA TYR A 36 -10.17 -42.21 -10.39
C TYR A 36 -11.29 -43.15 -10.81
N GLU A 37 -11.63 -44.16 -9.97
CA GLU A 37 -12.66 -45.15 -10.29
C GLU A 37 -14.06 -44.54 -10.41
N ILE A 38 -14.39 -43.56 -9.54
CA ILE A 38 -15.68 -42.87 -9.60
C ILE A 38 -15.80 -42.06 -10.89
N LEU A 39 -14.76 -41.32 -11.30
CA LEU A 39 -14.75 -40.55 -12.54
C LEU A 39 -14.84 -41.48 -13.78
N GLN A 40 -14.14 -42.62 -13.76
CA GLN A 40 -14.18 -43.62 -14.80
C GLN A 40 -15.57 -44.28 -14.92
N GLU A 41 -16.21 -44.58 -13.79
CA GLU A 41 -17.55 -45.22 -13.80
C GLU A 41 -18.62 -44.28 -14.36
N ARG A 42 -18.48 -42.96 -14.16
CA ARG A 42 -19.43 -41.96 -14.70
C ARG A 42 -19.35 -41.79 -16.21
N GLY A 43 -18.19 -42.03 -16.86
CA GLY A 43 -18.03 -42.04 -18.30
C GLY A 43 -18.16 -40.70 -19.03
N GLU A 44 -18.17 -39.57 -18.28
CA GLU A 44 -18.25 -38.20 -18.80
C GLU A 44 -16.99 -37.38 -18.47
N TYR A 45 -15.90 -38.06 -18.04
CA TYR A 45 -14.65 -37.47 -17.56
C TYR A 45 -13.41 -38.13 -18.16
N ASP A 46 -13.56 -38.78 -19.32
CA ASP A 46 -12.47 -39.53 -19.98
C ASP A 46 -11.33 -38.60 -20.41
N LEU A 47 -11.63 -37.42 -20.95
CA LEU A 47 -10.62 -36.41 -21.28
C LEU A 47 -9.88 -35.91 -20.04
N PHE A 48 -10.60 -35.69 -18.95
CA PHE A 48 -9.97 -35.29 -17.67
C PHE A 48 -9.01 -36.39 -17.19
N LEU A 49 -9.43 -37.66 -17.22
CA LEU A 49 -8.59 -38.79 -16.84
C LEU A 49 -7.39 -38.99 -17.78
N GLN A 50 -7.51 -38.75 -19.09
CA GLN A 50 -6.36 -38.72 -19.99
C GLN A 50 -5.35 -37.64 -19.63
N GLY A 51 -5.82 -36.45 -19.25
CA GLY A 51 -4.98 -35.38 -18.72
C GLY A 51 -4.27 -35.79 -17.41
N VAL A 52 -5.00 -36.45 -16.48
CA VAL A 52 -4.46 -37.01 -15.23
C VAL A 52 -3.36 -38.04 -15.51
N ASP A 53 -3.57 -38.92 -16.51
CA ASP A 53 -2.58 -39.90 -16.90
C ASP A 53 -1.35 -39.25 -17.54
N THR A 54 -1.52 -38.23 -18.36
CA THR A 54 -0.43 -37.42 -18.93
C THR A 54 0.40 -36.73 -17.87
N CYS A 55 -0.24 -36.25 -16.80
CA CYS A 55 0.43 -35.65 -15.62
C CYS A 55 1.09 -36.67 -14.69
N GLN A 56 0.90 -37.99 -14.93
CA GLN A 56 1.31 -39.08 -14.05
C GLN A 56 0.65 -39.03 -12.65
N TYR A 57 -0.57 -38.46 -12.55
CA TYR A 57 -1.33 -38.38 -11.31
C TYR A 57 -2.26 -39.58 -11.07
N THR A 58 -2.31 -40.54 -12.00
CA THR A 58 -3.15 -41.75 -11.89
C THR A 58 -3.02 -42.46 -10.56
N ALA A 59 -1.78 -42.68 -10.08
CA ALA A 59 -1.54 -43.35 -8.83
C ALA A 59 -2.02 -42.52 -7.61
N LEU A 60 -2.00 -41.20 -7.70
CA LEU A 60 -2.48 -40.30 -6.66
C LEU A 60 -4.00 -40.41 -6.54
N LEU A 61 -4.71 -40.33 -7.68
CA LEU A 61 -6.17 -40.43 -7.72
C LEU A 61 -6.70 -41.84 -7.44
N LYS A 62 -5.87 -42.87 -7.59
CA LYS A 62 -6.17 -44.29 -7.22
C LYS A 62 -5.87 -44.65 -5.77
N GLY A 63 -5.50 -43.67 -4.91
CA GLY A 63 -5.40 -43.87 -3.47
C GLY A 63 -4.03 -43.76 -2.85
N ARG A 64 -2.96 -43.33 -3.59
CA ARG A 64 -1.65 -43.04 -2.99
C ARG A 64 -1.62 -41.72 -2.20
N SER A 65 -2.62 -40.85 -2.40
CA SER A 65 -2.72 -39.54 -1.75
C SER A 65 -4.15 -39.22 -1.41
N ILE A 66 -4.36 -38.37 -0.43
CA ILE A 66 -5.66 -37.80 -0.06
C ILE A 66 -5.78 -36.47 -0.78
N LEU A 67 -6.84 -36.31 -1.60
CA LEU A 67 -6.97 -35.20 -2.53
C LEU A 67 -8.41 -34.67 -2.58
N THR A 68 -8.55 -33.48 -3.17
CA THR A 68 -9.84 -32.95 -3.64
C THR A 68 -9.72 -32.63 -5.13
N VAL A 69 -10.73 -32.98 -5.91
CA VAL A 69 -10.72 -32.77 -7.37
C VAL A 69 -11.93 -31.93 -7.75
N MET A 70 -11.68 -30.89 -8.55
CA MET A 70 -12.69 -30.09 -9.25
C MET A 70 -12.78 -30.67 -10.68
N ALA A 71 -13.80 -31.46 -11.00
CA ALA A 71 -13.88 -32.22 -12.24
C ALA A 71 -14.79 -31.55 -13.28
N PRO A 72 -14.23 -30.98 -14.37
CA PRO A 72 -15.03 -30.53 -15.53
C PRO A 72 -15.37 -31.73 -16.43
N THR A 73 -16.51 -31.68 -17.10
CA THR A 73 -16.95 -32.69 -18.03
C THR A 73 -16.09 -32.71 -19.30
N ASP A 74 -16.14 -33.85 -20.07
CA ASP A 74 -15.50 -33.98 -21.38
C ASP A 74 -16.00 -32.91 -22.35
N SER A 75 -17.29 -32.57 -22.29
CA SER A 75 -17.86 -31.50 -23.12
C SER A 75 -17.21 -30.13 -22.81
N SER A 76 -17.06 -29.78 -21.53
CA SER A 76 -16.42 -28.54 -21.11
C SER A 76 -14.94 -28.50 -21.50
N LEU A 77 -14.22 -29.62 -21.29
CA LEU A 77 -12.80 -29.73 -21.65
C LEU A 77 -12.62 -29.65 -23.19
N SER A 78 -13.43 -30.37 -23.96
CA SER A 78 -13.36 -30.34 -25.42
C SER A 78 -13.63 -28.94 -25.98
N ALA A 79 -14.61 -28.20 -25.42
CA ALA A 79 -14.89 -26.82 -25.80
C ALA A 79 -13.73 -25.88 -25.46
N TYR A 80 -13.14 -26.03 -24.27
CA TYR A 80 -11.98 -25.29 -23.85
C TYR A 80 -10.77 -25.51 -24.77
N LEU A 81 -10.44 -26.78 -25.03
CA LEU A 81 -9.32 -27.16 -25.91
C LEU A 81 -9.52 -26.65 -27.34
N GLN A 82 -10.76 -26.71 -27.85
CA GLN A 82 -11.08 -26.17 -29.19
C GLN A 82 -10.86 -24.65 -29.24
N LYS A 83 -11.24 -23.92 -28.19
CA LYS A 83 -11.08 -22.46 -28.11
C LYS A 83 -9.61 -22.05 -28.04
N HIS A 84 -8.81 -22.72 -27.23
CA HIS A 84 -7.44 -22.30 -26.90
C HIS A 84 -6.35 -22.94 -27.77
N TYR A 85 -6.55 -24.17 -28.25
CA TYR A 85 -5.55 -24.95 -28.97
C TYR A 85 -6.02 -25.42 -30.36
N GLY A 86 -7.30 -25.19 -30.72
CA GLY A 86 -7.86 -25.62 -32.01
C GLY A 86 -8.05 -27.13 -32.12
N CYS A 87 -8.10 -27.87 -31.02
CA CYS A 87 -8.30 -29.31 -30.94
C CYS A 87 -9.35 -29.67 -29.90
N THR A 88 -9.90 -30.88 -29.95
CA THR A 88 -10.92 -31.36 -29.01
C THR A 88 -10.38 -32.38 -28.01
N ASP A 89 -9.09 -32.64 -28.05
CA ASP A 89 -8.36 -33.56 -27.19
C ASP A 89 -6.95 -33.00 -26.86
N TRP A 90 -6.11 -33.74 -26.13
CA TRP A 90 -4.78 -33.31 -25.70
C TRP A 90 -3.70 -33.38 -26.79
N SER A 91 -4.02 -33.76 -28.04
CA SER A 91 -3.04 -34.07 -29.07
C SER A 91 -2.13 -32.91 -29.49
N LEU A 92 -2.62 -31.67 -29.39
CA LEU A 92 -1.88 -30.45 -29.75
C LEU A 92 -1.45 -29.64 -28.51
N VAL A 93 -1.78 -30.09 -27.31
CA VAL A 93 -1.47 -29.34 -26.06
C VAL A 93 -0.08 -29.76 -25.55
N PRO A 94 0.84 -28.81 -25.31
CA PRO A 94 2.12 -29.11 -24.70
C PRO A 94 1.95 -29.77 -23.32
N THR A 95 2.79 -30.76 -23.01
CA THR A 95 2.68 -31.54 -21.76
C THR A 95 2.72 -30.66 -20.51
N ASP A 96 3.51 -29.57 -20.51
CA ASP A 96 3.60 -28.69 -19.35
C ASP A 96 2.32 -27.86 -19.17
N GLU A 97 1.65 -27.48 -20.27
CA GLU A 97 0.32 -26.85 -20.21
C GLU A 97 -0.74 -27.82 -19.70
N VAL A 98 -0.70 -29.10 -20.12
CA VAL A 98 -1.58 -30.14 -19.55
C VAL A 98 -1.37 -30.26 -18.04
N LYS A 99 -0.11 -30.31 -17.58
CA LYS A 99 0.22 -30.39 -16.14
C LYS A 99 -0.28 -29.15 -15.39
N LYS A 100 -0.10 -27.97 -15.97
CA LYS A 100 -0.55 -26.71 -15.38
C LYS A 100 -2.07 -26.71 -15.23
N LEU A 101 -2.80 -27.03 -16.29
CA LEU A 101 -4.26 -27.02 -16.31
C LEU A 101 -4.86 -28.09 -15.39
N ILE A 102 -4.49 -29.37 -15.60
CA ILE A 102 -5.00 -30.48 -14.77
C ILE A 102 -4.57 -30.34 -13.32
N GLY A 103 -3.32 -29.90 -13.08
CA GLY A 103 -2.82 -29.64 -11.74
C GLY A 103 -3.65 -28.60 -10.98
N PHE A 104 -4.23 -27.62 -11.67
CA PHE A 104 -5.07 -26.60 -11.06
C PHE A 104 -6.41 -27.13 -10.54
N HIS A 105 -6.90 -28.22 -11.14
CA HIS A 105 -8.11 -28.92 -10.72
C HIS A 105 -7.87 -29.95 -9.59
N VAL A 106 -6.61 -30.19 -9.20
CA VAL A 106 -6.26 -31.18 -8.17
C VAL A 106 -5.68 -30.49 -6.95
N LEU A 107 -6.46 -30.42 -5.87
CA LEU A 107 -6.09 -29.76 -4.61
C LEU A 107 -5.43 -30.76 -3.66
N TYR A 108 -4.53 -30.24 -2.84
CA TYR A 108 -3.98 -31.00 -1.72
C TYR A 108 -5.04 -31.20 -0.63
N TYR A 109 -4.97 -32.35 0.01
CA TYR A 109 -5.84 -32.77 1.14
C TYR A 109 -7.30 -33.09 0.76
N ALA A 110 -7.97 -33.81 1.64
CA ALA A 110 -9.41 -34.05 1.55
C ALA A 110 -10.16 -32.88 2.18
N LEU A 111 -10.71 -32.05 1.33
CA LEU A 111 -11.44 -30.85 1.71
C LEU A 111 -12.94 -31.07 1.50
N ASP A 112 -13.66 -31.31 2.59
CA ASP A 112 -15.11 -31.38 2.57
C ASP A 112 -15.72 -29.98 2.34
N GLN A 113 -17.02 -29.92 2.09
CA GLN A 113 -17.74 -28.69 1.85
C GLN A 113 -17.53 -27.66 2.97
N SER A 114 -17.47 -28.09 4.22
CA SER A 114 -17.27 -27.21 5.36
C SER A 114 -15.87 -26.57 5.35
N LYS A 115 -14.84 -27.35 5.03
CA LYS A 115 -13.46 -26.82 4.91
C LYS A 115 -13.31 -25.86 3.75
N LEU A 116 -13.96 -26.11 2.62
CA LEU A 116 -13.91 -25.21 1.47
C LEU A 116 -14.70 -23.92 1.70
N SER A 117 -15.82 -23.97 2.42
CA SER A 117 -16.71 -22.81 2.56
C SER A 117 -16.54 -22.01 3.84
N ASN A 118 -16.01 -22.59 4.90
CA ASN A 118 -15.98 -21.95 6.22
C ASN A 118 -14.78 -22.39 7.09
N PHE A 119 -13.65 -22.71 6.48
CA PHE A 119 -12.47 -23.07 7.25
C PHE A 119 -11.83 -21.85 7.86
N ARG A 120 -11.62 -21.88 9.18
CA ARG A 120 -10.92 -20.83 9.93
C ARG A 120 -9.72 -21.44 10.66
N PRO A 121 -8.62 -20.68 10.85
CA PRO A 121 -7.54 -21.15 11.69
C PRO A 121 -8.06 -21.42 13.11
N LYS A 122 -7.49 -22.44 13.75
CA LYS A 122 -7.82 -22.72 15.16
C LYS A 122 -7.30 -21.57 16.03
N GLU A 123 -8.03 -21.28 17.10
CA GLU A 123 -7.53 -20.43 18.16
C GLU A 123 -6.16 -20.97 18.64
N GLY A 124 -5.14 -20.13 18.63
CA GLY A 124 -3.78 -20.49 19.01
C GLY A 124 -2.77 -20.67 17.88
N ASP A 125 -3.19 -20.61 16.61
CA ASP A 125 -2.28 -20.67 15.46
C ASP A 125 -1.54 -19.34 15.20
N GLY A 126 -1.42 -18.49 16.22
CA GLY A 126 -0.62 -17.25 16.20
C GLY A 126 -1.38 -16.01 15.74
N ALA A 127 -2.59 -16.13 15.22
CA ALA A 127 -3.40 -14.97 14.87
C ALA A 127 -3.99 -14.30 16.13
N THR A 128 -3.85 -12.99 16.24
CA THR A 128 -4.52 -12.24 17.32
C THR A 128 -6.02 -12.19 17.10
N PRO A 129 -6.85 -12.02 18.17
CA PRO A 129 -8.28 -11.83 18.02
C PRO A 129 -8.64 -10.68 17.07
N GLU A 130 -7.83 -9.62 17.02
CA GLU A 130 -8.01 -8.46 16.12
C GLU A 130 -7.69 -8.81 14.66
N GLU A 131 -6.72 -9.69 14.40
CA GLU A 131 -6.42 -10.19 13.04
C GLU A 131 -7.51 -11.15 12.57
N LEU A 132 -8.00 -12.02 13.46
CA LEU A 132 -9.13 -12.89 13.18
C LEU A 132 -10.42 -12.11 12.90
N GLU A 133 -10.61 -10.98 13.59
CA GLU A 133 -11.77 -10.10 13.39
C GLU A 133 -11.65 -9.31 12.08
N LYS A 134 -10.48 -8.71 11.78
CA LYS A 134 -10.25 -7.89 10.57
C LYS A 134 -10.33 -8.67 9.28
N ASN A 135 -9.79 -9.89 9.25
CA ASN A 135 -9.74 -10.73 8.04
C ASN A 135 -10.76 -11.86 8.06
N ALA A 136 -11.59 -11.90 9.10
CA ALA A 136 -12.48 -13.01 9.38
C ALA A 136 -11.80 -14.37 9.54
N GLY A 137 -10.47 -14.42 9.41
CA GLY A 137 -9.67 -15.66 9.47
C GLY A 137 -10.16 -16.76 8.53
N LEU A 138 -10.90 -16.39 7.49
CA LEU A 138 -11.55 -17.32 6.58
C LEU A 138 -10.63 -17.65 5.42
N TYR A 139 -10.31 -18.92 5.23
CA TYR A 139 -9.55 -19.37 4.09
C TYR A 139 -10.41 -19.32 2.84
N TYR A 140 -9.88 -18.75 1.79
CA TYR A 140 -10.53 -18.72 0.48
C TYR A 140 -9.62 -19.19 -0.65
N LYS A 141 -8.35 -19.50 -0.38
CA LYS A 141 -7.39 -20.02 -1.34
C LYS A 141 -6.87 -21.37 -0.90
N PHE A 142 -6.88 -22.33 -1.79
CA PHE A 142 -6.44 -23.70 -1.51
C PHE A 142 -5.33 -24.10 -2.48
N ARG A 143 -4.28 -24.73 -1.95
CA ARG A 143 -3.11 -25.15 -2.71
C ARG A 143 -3.46 -26.24 -3.71
N THR A 144 -3.06 -26.04 -4.95
CA THR A 144 -3.24 -27.01 -6.05
C THR A 144 -1.93 -27.66 -6.43
N ARG A 145 -1.95 -28.58 -7.40
CA ARG A 145 -0.76 -29.18 -8.00
C ARG A 145 -0.32 -28.46 -9.28
N SER A 146 -0.89 -27.32 -9.58
CA SER A 146 -0.50 -26.47 -10.71
C SER A 146 0.77 -25.72 -10.41
N GLN A 147 1.76 -25.82 -11.28
CA GLN A 147 3.06 -25.16 -11.11
C GLN A 147 3.69 -24.92 -12.47
N ASP A 148 4.29 -23.74 -12.66
CA ASP A 148 5.11 -23.47 -13.82
C ASP A 148 6.49 -24.10 -13.68
N ALA A 149 7.11 -24.41 -14.82
CA ALA A 149 8.51 -24.86 -14.82
C ALA A 149 9.45 -23.70 -14.38
N PRO A 150 10.62 -24.01 -13.77
CA PRO A 150 11.60 -22.98 -13.44
C PRO A 150 12.00 -22.16 -14.66
N GLU A 151 12.08 -20.84 -14.51
CA GLU A 151 12.40 -19.88 -15.57
C GLU A 151 13.80 -19.31 -15.40
N LYS A 152 14.56 -19.15 -16.49
CA LYS A 152 15.84 -18.45 -16.51
C LYS A 152 15.64 -16.99 -16.87
N LEU A 153 16.05 -16.10 -15.98
CA LEU A 153 15.94 -14.65 -16.18
C LEU A 153 17.31 -13.98 -16.11
N THR A 154 17.52 -12.97 -16.95
CA THR A 154 18.62 -12.03 -16.78
C THR A 154 18.14 -10.84 -15.95
N VAL A 155 18.68 -10.67 -14.76
CA VAL A 155 18.31 -9.62 -13.81
C VAL A 155 19.44 -8.61 -13.68
N ASN A 156 19.09 -7.33 -13.48
CA ASN A 156 20.04 -6.22 -13.35
C ASN A 156 20.15 -5.69 -11.92
N ARG A 157 19.42 -6.27 -10.98
CA ARG A 157 19.47 -5.92 -9.56
C ARG A 157 19.33 -7.22 -8.74
N TRP A 158 20.36 -7.55 -7.97
CA TRP A 158 20.38 -8.79 -7.19
C TRP A 158 21.21 -8.61 -5.92
N LEU A 159 20.86 -9.34 -4.88
CA LEU A 159 21.52 -9.28 -3.58
C LEU A 159 22.84 -10.06 -3.62
N ASN A 160 23.94 -9.37 -3.33
CA ASN A 160 25.28 -9.93 -3.20
C ASN A 160 25.78 -9.66 -1.76
N GLY A 161 25.61 -10.65 -0.90
CA GLY A 161 25.80 -10.45 0.54
C GLY A 161 24.75 -9.47 1.10
N GLU A 162 25.16 -8.31 1.58
CA GLU A 162 24.26 -7.26 2.12
C GLU A 162 24.02 -6.09 1.15
N VAL A 163 24.56 -6.17 -0.07
CA VAL A 163 24.53 -5.07 -1.04
C VAL A 163 23.80 -5.51 -2.30
N ILE A 164 22.96 -4.64 -2.85
CA ILE A 164 22.35 -4.85 -4.16
C ILE A 164 23.38 -4.53 -5.25
N ASP A 165 23.76 -5.55 -6.00
CA ASP A 165 24.59 -5.45 -7.18
C ASP A 165 23.72 -5.10 -8.40
N THR A 166 24.19 -4.18 -9.23
CA THR A 166 23.49 -3.71 -10.43
C THR A 166 24.07 -4.25 -11.74
N THR A 167 24.98 -5.22 -11.67
CA THR A 167 25.48 -5.91 -12.86
C THR A 167 24.49 -6.98 -13.33
N ALA A 168 24.45 -7.21 -14.64
CA ALA A 168 23.58 -8.25 -15.21
C ALA A 168 23.99 -9.65 -14.73
N LYS A 169 23.02 -10.44 -14.31
CA LYS A 169 23.20 -11.81 -13.83
C LYS A 169 22.08 -12.72 -14.35
N GLU A 170 22.43 -13.90 -14.81
CA GLU A 170 21.47 -14.97 -15.09
C GLU A 170 21.09 -15.69 -13.79
N VAL A 171 19.80 -15.84 -13.51
CA VAL A 171 19.25 -16.50 -12.32
C VAL A 171 18.15 -17.49 -12.72
N ASP A 172 17.97 -18.54 -11.92
CA ASP A 172 16.86 -19.47 -12.05
C ASP A 172 15.77 -19.09 -11.04
N VAL A 173 14.58 -18.75 -11.53
CA VAL A 173 13.41 -18.46 -10.69
C VAL A 173 12.55 -19.71 -10.60
N TYR A 174 12.29 -20.17 -9.38
CA TYR A 174 11.43 -21.32 -9.12
C TYR A 174 10.01 -20.83 -8.86
N HIS A 175 9.04 -21.42 -9.57
CA HIS A 175 7.63 -21.09 -9.38
C HIS A 175 7.01 -22.05 -8.35
N LEU A 176 6.26 -21.48 -7.43
CA LEU A 176 5.53 -22.23 -6.42
C LEU A 176 4.20 -22.76 -7.01
N GLU A 177 3.59 -23.74 -6.33
CA GLU A 177 2.28 -24.22 -6.73
C GLU A 177 1.23 -23.13 -6.55
N ARG A 178 0.33 -23.05 -7.49
CA ARG A 178 -0.75 -22.05 -7.51
C ARG A 178 -1.84 -22.38 -6.52
N PHE A 179 -2.43 -21.35 -5.95
CA PHE A 179 -3.64 -21.45 -5.14
C PHE A 179 -4.87 -21.23 -6.02
N ILE A 180 -5.93 -22.00 -5.75
CA ILE A 180 -7.24 -21.82 -6.36
C ILE A 180 -8.17 -21.11 -5.37
N PRO A 181 -8.79 -19.97 -5.71
CA PRO A 181 -9.75 -19.32 -4.83
C PRO A 181 -11.12 -19.99 -4.85
N VAL A 182 -11.71 -20.09 -3.67
CA VAL A 182 -13.07 -20.58 -3.43
C VAL A 182 -13.87 -19.45 -2.79
N PHE A 183 -14.86 -18.94 -3.50
CA PHE A 183 -15.73 -17.86 -3.03
C PHE A 183 -16.94 -18.44 -2.38
N SER A 184 -17.05 -18.33 -1.05
CA SER A 184 -18.16 -18.89 -0.29
C SER A 184 -19.15 -17.82 0.15
N SER A 185 -20.43 -18.19 0.31
CA SER A 185 -21.44 -17.32 0.89
C SER A 185 -21.04 -16.82 2.28
N GLN A 186 -20.34 -17.65 3.05
CA GLN A 186 -19.82 -17.29 4.37
C GLN A 186 -18.74 -16.19 4.29
N MET A 187 -17.89 -16.22 3.25
CA MET A 187 -16.88 -15.18 3.01
C MET A 187 -17.52 -13.80 2.81
N PHE A 188 -18.50 -13.71 1.92
CA PHE A 188 -19.21 -12.47 1.65
C PHE A 188 -20.01 -11.96 2.87
N GLN A 189 -20.67 -12.86 3.60
CA GLN A 189 -21.36 -12.52 4.83
C GLN A 189 -20.41 -11.97 5.91
N THR A 190 -19.22 -12.53 6.03
CA THR A 190 -18.22 -12.07 7.01
C THR A 190 -17.70 -10.68 6.66
N LYS A 191 -17.56 -10.38 5.38
CA LYS A 191 -17.20 -9.05 4.89
C LYS A 191 -18.36 -8.05 4.85
N LEU A 192 -19.59 -8.50 5.19
CA LEU A 192 -20.82 -7.70 5.14
C LEU A 192 -21.08 -7.09 3.76
N ILE A 193 -20.84 -7.86 2.70
CA ILE A 193 -21.01 -7.45 1.31
C ILE A 193 -21.98 -8.40 0.58
N ASP A 194 -22.59 -7.92 -0.51
CA ASP A 194 -23.46 -8.73 -1.36
C ASP A 194 -22.66 -9.72 -2.18
N ALA A 195 -23.01 -11.00 -2.10
CA ALA A 195 -22.26 -12.06 -2.76
C ALA A 195 -22.33 -11.96 -4.29
N LYS A 196 -23.52 -11.65 -4.83
CA LYS A 196 -23.76 -11.67 -6.26
C LYS A 196 -23.01 -10.54 -6.96
N SER A 197 -23.25 -9.28 -6.57
CA SER A 197 -22.64 -8.11 -7.19
C SER A 197 -21.12 -8.16 -7.10
N ASN A 198 -20.55 -8.56 -5.96
CA ASN A 198 -19.10 -8.59 -5.75
C ASN A 198 -18.41 -9.76 -6.47
N TYR A 199 -19.05 -10.93 -6.55
CA TYR A 199 -18.52 -12.07 -7.29
C TYR A 199 -18.58 -11.82 -8.80
N GLU A 200 -19.75 -11.45 -9.33
CA GLU A 200 -19.97 -11.19 -10.74
C GLU A 200 -19.16 -10.00 -11.28
N TYR A 201 -18.71 -9.11 -10.40
CA TYR A 201 -17.79 -8.02 -10.76
C TYR A 201 -16.48 -8.53 -11.37
N PHE A 202 -15.90 -9.60 -10.80
CA PHE A 202 -14.68 -10.22 -11.33
C PHE A 202 -14.93 -11.33 -12.33
N PHE A 203 -16.12 -11.93 -12.28
CA PHE A 203 -16.51 -13.07 -13.12
C PHE A 203 -17.87 -12.82 -13.80
N PRO A 204 -17.92 -11.84 -14.74
CA PRO A 204 -19.20 -11.41 -15.34
C PRO A 204 -19.87 -12.51 -16.19
N GLU A 205 -19.11 -13.49 -16.68
CA GLU A 205 -19.64 -14.64 -17.42
C GLU A 205 -20.05 -15.82 -16.54
N SER A 206 -19.90 -15.69 -15.21
CA SER A 206 -20.27 -16.71 -14.23
C SER A 206 -21.44 -16.22 -13.38
N GLU A 207 -22.30 -17.12 -12.93
CA GLU A 207 -23.50 -16.78 -12.16
C GLU A 207 -23.30 -17.10 -10.67
N TRP A 208 -23.61 -16.12 -9.81
CA TRP A 208 -23.82 -16.41 -8.40
C TRP A 208 -25.30 -16.77 -8.16
N ARG A 209 -25.60 -18.06 -8.10
CA ARG A 209 -26.97 -18.55 -7.89
C ARG A 209 -27.41 -18.38 -6.43
N SER A 210 -28.67 -18.04 -6.22
CA SER A 210 -29.25 -18.01 -4.87
C SER A 210 -29.15 -19.40 -4.23
N GLY A 211 -28.55 -19.45 -3.03
CA GLY A 211 -28.32 -20.70 -2.30
C GLY A 211 -27.00 -21.39 -2.60
N ASN A 212 -26.14 -20.84 -3.46
CA ASN A 212 -24.78 -21.34 -3.62
C ASN A 212 -24.06 -21.35 -2.27
N VAL A 213 -23.39 -22.48 -1.99
CA VAL A 213 -22.50 -22.56 -0.83
C VAL A 213 -21.18 -21.90 -1.18
N PHE A 214 -20.64 -22.22 -2.38
CA PHE A 214 -19.45 -21.58 -2.95
C PHE A 214 -19.37 -21.80 -4.48
N ASN A 215 -18.60 -20.94 -5.12
CA ASN A 215 -18.07 -21.12 -6.47
C ASN A 215 -16.55 -21.26 -6.40
N VAL A 216 -15.94 -21.87 -7.41
CA VAL A 216 -14.48 -22.06 -7.50
C VAL A 216 -13.94 -21.27 -8.67
N CYS A 217 -13.17 -20.21 -8.44
CA CYS A 217 -12.85 -19.20 -9.46
C CYS A 217 -14.14 -18.75 -10.19
N ASP A 218 -14.20 -18.91 -11.50
CA ASP A 218 -15.33 -18.61 -12.37
C ASP A 218 -16.30 -19.79 -12.55
N ALA A 219 -16.01 -20.97 -11.97
CA ALA A 219 -16.82 -22.15 -12.14
C ALA A 219 -17.91 -22.30 -11.07
N VAL A 220 -19.11 -22.67 -11.50
CA VAL A 220 -20.20 -23.06 -10.63
C VAL A 220 -20.05 -24.54 -10.30
N VAL A 221 -20.23 -24.89 -9.02
CA VAL A 221 -20.23 -26.29 -8.60
C VAL A 221 -21.64 -26.87 -8.79
N GLU A 222 -21.77 -27.80 -9.73
CA GLU A 222 -23.04 -28.44 -10.10
C GLU A 222 -23.40 -29.59 -9.16
N GLU A 223 -22.40 -30.37 -8.71
CA GLU A 223 -22.60 -31.43 -7.73
C GLU A 223 -21.53 -31.35 -6.66
N MET A 224 -21.96 -31.21 -5.41
CA MET A 224 -21.11 -31.00 -4.25
C MET A 224 -20.75 -32.31 -3.55
N GLU A 225 -19.48 -32.38 -3.09
CA GLU A 225 -19.03 -33.32 -2.06
C GLU A 225 -19.28 -34.79 -2.33
N VAL A 226 -18.94 -35.28 -3.53
CA VAL A 226 -18.95 -36.72 -3.78
C VAL A 226 -17.76 -37.35 -3.07
N ILE A 227 -18.07 -38.23 -2.11
CA ILE A 227 -17.06 -38.84 -1.24
C ILE A 227 -16.42 -40.04 -1.96
N ALA A 228 -15.08 -40.03 -2.03
CA ALA A 228 -14.27 -41.13 -2.51
C ALA A 228 -13.39 -41.69 -1.38
N LYS A 229 -12.84 -42.93 -1.55
CA LYS A 229 -11.93 -43.57 -0.59
C LYS A 229 -10.69 -42.72 -0.23
N ASN A 230 -10.28 -41.85 -1.15
CA ASN A 230 -9.10 -41.01 -1.02
C ASN A 230 -9.38 -39.51 -1.16
N GLY A 231 -10.62 -39.06 -0.87
CA GLY A 231 -10.92 -37.66 -0.84
C GLY A 231 -12.30 -37.26 -1.36
N TYR A 232 -12.39 -36.11 -2.00
CA TYR A 232 -13.64 -35.53 -2.45
C TYR A 232 -13.58 -35.13 -3.92
N ILE A 233 -14.72 -35.20 -4.61
CA ILE A 233 -14.91 -34.72 -5.97
C ILE A 233 -16.03 -33.67 -5.94
N TYR A 234 -15.77 -32.55 -6.59
CA TYR A 234 -16.73 -31.49 -6.89
C TYR A 234 -16.85 -31.40 -8.42
N PHE A 235 -18.05 -31.52 -8.94
CA PHE A 235 -18.27 -31.43 -10.38
C PHE A 235 -18.59 -30.00 -10.75
N VAL A 236 -17.84 -29.46 -11.71
CA VAL A 236 -17.92 -28.05 -12.12
C VAL A 236 -18.43 -27.91 -13.55
N ASP A 237 -19.13 -26.80 -13.81
CA ASP A 237 -19.79 -26.50 -15.08
C ASP A 237 -18.80 -26.21 -16.22
N ARG A 238 -17.59 -25.79 -15.90
CA ARG A 238 -16.55 -25.38 -16.87
C ARG A 238 -15.15 -25.76 -16.41
N VAL A 239 -14.20 -25.62 -17.34
CA VAL A 239 -12.77 -25.74 -17.05
C VAL A 239 -12.32 -24.48 -16.29
N ILE A 240 -11.61 -24.68 -15.19
CA ILE A 240 -11.07 -23.58 -14.38
C ILE A 240 -9.65 -23.29 -14.89
N GLU A 241 -9.46 -22.08 -15.43
CA GLU A 241 -8.14 -21.66 -15.92
C GLU A 241 -7.18 -21.35 -14.76
N PRO A 242 -5.92 -21.80 -14.86
CA PRO A 242 -4.89 -21.41 -13.87
C PRO A 242 -4.69 -19.91 -13.86
N LEU A 243 -4.92 -19.29 -12.68
CA LEU A 243 -4.71 -17.86 -12.50
C LEU A 243 -3.22 -17.51 -12.56
N GLU A 244 -2.91 -16.36 -13.16
CA GLU A 244 -1.56 -15.82 -13.20
C GLU A 244 -1.28 -14.93 -11.96
N THR A 245 -0.01 -14.56 -11.74
CA THR A 245 0.34 -13.56 -10.72
C THR A 245 -0.04 -12.17 -11.20
N ILE A 246 -0.24 -11.23 -10.28
CA ILE A 246 -0.51 -9.83 -10.61
C ILE A 246 0.60 -9.26 -11.50
N HIS A 247 1.87 -9.57 -11.21
CA HIS A 247 3.01 -9.14 -12.03
C HIS A 247 2.90 -9.62 -13.48
N LYS A 248 2.51 -10.88 -13.68
CA LYS A 248 2.40 -11.46 -15.02
C LYS A 248 1.21 -10.88 -15.79
N GLU A 249 0.09 -10.63 -15.12
CA GLU A 249 -1.05 -9.91 -15.72
C GLU A 249 -0.66 -8.51 -16.18
N LEU A 250 0.07 -7.73 -15.35
CA LEU A 250 0.56 -6.42 -15.75
C LEU A 250 1.59 -6.49 -16.88
N LYS A 251 2.48 -7.48 -16.86
CA LYS A 251 3.53 -7.67 -17.88
C LYS A 251 2.95 -8.07 -19.25
N ASN A 252 1.87 -8.83 -19.27
CA ASN A 252 1.22 -9.28 -20.48
C ASN A 252 0.33 -8.21 -21.14
N ASN A 253 0.09 -7.08 -20.45
CA ASN A 253 -0.69 -5.97 -20.99
C ASN A 253 0.16 -4.69 -21.03
N GLU A 254 0.50 -4.26 -22.25
CA GLU A 254 1.34 -3.06 -22.48
C GLU A 254 0.74 -1.77 -21.90
N GLU A 255 -0.57 -1.73 -21.66
CA GLU A 255 -1.24 -0.57 -21.06
C GLU A 255 -0.80 -0.28 -19.62
N TYR A 256 -0.17 -1.24 -18.93
CA TYR A 256 0.34 -1.08 -17.58
C TYR A 256 1.87 -0.96 -17.50
N SER A 257 2.56 -0.80 -18.63
CA SER A 257 4.03 -0.79 -18.65
C SER A 257 4.64 0.32 -17.79
N MET A 258 4.00 1.51 -17.70
CA MET A 258 4.46 2.59 -16.82
C MET A 258 4.28 2.22 -15.35
N TYR A 259 3.12 1.68 -14.97
CA TYR A 259 2.88 1.24 -13.60
C TYR A 259 3.85 0.14 -13.18
N LEU A 260 4.04 -0.87 -14.01
CA LEU A 260 4.97 -1.96 -13.76
C LEU A 260 6.41 -1.45 -13.61
N SER A 261 6.83 -0.46 -14.41
CA SER A 261 8.17 0.12 -14.33
C SER A 261 8.50 0.74 -12.98
N PHE A 262 7.49 1.27 -12.26
CA PHE A 262 7.68 1.76 -10.89
C PHE A 262 7.94 0.63 -9.90
N PHE A 263 7.29 -0.53 -10.06
CA PHE A 263 7.58 -1.72 -9.26
C PHE A 263 8.96 -2.27 -9.59
N ASP A 264 9.30 -2.41 -10.86
CA ASP A 264 10.59 -2.94 -11.32
C ASP A 264 11.78 -2.09 -10.84
N LYS A 265 11.58 -0.77 -10.68
CA LYS A 265 12.60 0.13 -10.11
C LYS A 265 13.03 -0.28 -8.70
N TYR A 266 12.12 -0.82 -7.89
CA TYR A 266 12.38 -1.26 -6.51
C TYR A 266 12.59 -2.76 -6.38
N ALA A 267 12.38 -3.53 -7.46
CA ALA A 267 12.58 -4.97 -7.48
C ALA A 267 14.07 -5.33 -7.46
N TYR A 268 14.40 -6.38 -6.73
CA TYR A 268 15.71 -7.05 -6.77
C TYR A 268 15.54 -8.54 -6.54
N TYR A 269 16.53 -9.32 -6.93
CA TYR A 269 16.51 -10.78 -6.76
C TYR A 269 17.46 -11.21 -5.67
N ALA A 270 17.02 -12.11 -4.79
CA ALA A 270 17.81 -12.72 -3.75
C ALA A 270 17.78 -14.24 -3.88
N GLN A 271 18.91 -14.89 -3.54
CA GLN A 271 18.95 -16.35 -3.52
C GLN A 271 18.09 -16.86 -2.37
N GLU A 272 17.20 -17.81 -2.66
CA GLU A 272 16.36 -18.47 -1.69
C GLU A 272 17.00 -19.81 -1.30
N GLU A 273 17.46 -19.93 -0.05
CA GLU A 273 18.24 -21.09 0.40
C GLU A 273 17.40 -22.36 0.54
N ASN A 274 16.14 -22.26 0.98
CA ASN A 274 15.30 -23.43 1.16
C ASN A 274 14.94 -24.07 -0.18
N LEU A 275 14.57 -23.29 -1.17
CA LEU A 275 14.29 -23.79 -2.52
C LEU A 275 15.55 -24.36 -3.18
N THR A 276 16.69 -23.69 -3.01
CA THR A 276 17.99 -24.15 -3.51
C THR A 276 18.36 -25.52 -2.91
N ASN A 277 18.17 -25.69 -1.61
CA ASN A 277 18.45 -26.94 -0.92
C ASN A 277 17.48 -28.07 -1.29
N LEU A 278 16.20 -27.75 -1.46
CA LEU A 278 15.16 -28.74 -1.76
C LEU A 278 15.18 -29.20 -3.24
N TYR A 279 15.42 -28.28 -4.16
CA TYR A 279 15.22 -28.51 -5.60
C TYR A 279 16.49 -28.33 -6.44
N GLY A 280 17.52 -27.64 -5.91
CA GLY A 280 18.73 -27.32 -6.67
C GLY A 280 19.64 -28.50 -6.96
N GLY A 281 19.52 -29.61 -6.24
CA GLY A 281 20.35 -30.81 -6.43
C GLY A 281 21.86 -30.55 -6.31
N GLY A 282 22.26 -29.47 -5.66
CA GLY A 282 23.66 -29.05 -5.48
C GLY A 282 24.27 -28.34 -6.69
N THR A 283 23.52 -28.10 -7.76
CA THR A 283 24.02 -27.48 -9.00
C THR A 283 23.27 -26.23 -9.42
N THR A 284 22.04 -26.07 -8.97
CA THR A 284 21.17 -24.93 -9.32
C THR A 284 20.83 -24.13 -8.08
N SER A 285 20.93 -22.81 -8.18
CA SER A 285 20.47 -21.87 -7.15
C SER A 285 19.17 -21.23 -7.60
N TYR A 286 18.18 -21.23 -6.72
CA TYR A 286 16.88 -20.59 -6.98
C TYR A 286 16.83 -19.21 -6.34
N TRP A 287 16.17 -18.30 -7.03
CA TRP A 287 16.11 -16.89 -6.71
C TRP A 287 14.64 -16.44 -6.59
N GLU A 288 14.39 -15.53 -5.67
CA GLU A 288 13.10 -14.89 -5.49
C GLU A 288 13.18 -13.39 -5.79
N CYS A 289 12.08 -12.83 -6.31
CA CYS A 289 11.93 -11.40 -6.49
C CYS A 289 11.46 -10.76 -5.18
N LEU A 290 12.18 -9.74 -4.73
CA LEU A 290 11.87 -8.95 -3.55
C LEU A 290 11.81 -7.47 -3.92
N TYR A 291 11.25 -6.64 -3.02
CA TYR A 291 11.12 -5.20 -3.26
C TYR A 291 11.80 -4.41 -2.14
N GLU A 292 12.58 -3.40 -2.53
CA GLU A 292 13.05 -2.37 -1.60
C GLU A 292 11.92 -1.43 -1.19
N LYS A 293 12.19 -0.66 -0.15
CA LYS A 293 11.25 0.40 0.25
C LYS A 293 11.19 1.52 -0.79
N ALA A 294 10.00 1.83 -1.26
CA ALA A 294 9.75 2.98 -2.12
C ALA A 294 10.16 4.27 -1.39
N SER A 295 11.17 4.97 -1.92
CA SER A 295 11.77 6.16 -1.29
C SER A 295 12.13 5.98 0.20
N GLY A 296 12.49 4.76 0.63
CA GLY A 296 12.79 4.45 2.02
C GLY A 296 11.59 4.47 2.99
N LYS A 297 10.37 4.65 2.48
CA LYS A 297 9.15 4.87 3.27
C LYS A 297 8.41 3.56 3.58
N PHE A 298 8.02 2.82 2.57
CA PHE A 298 7.26 1.56 2.70
C PHE A 298 7.71 0.55 1.65
N THR A 299 7.56 -0.73 1.96
CA THR A 299 7.84 -1.81 1.02
C THR A 299 6.64 -1.99 0.10
N LEU A 300 6.88 -2.16 -1.19
CA LEU A 300 5.84 -2.53 -2.14
C LEU A 300 5.41 -3.99 -1.90
N PRO A 301 4.13 -4.33 -2.13
CA PRO A 301 3.65 -5.69 -1.99
C PRO A 301 4.34 -6.61 -3.00
N ASN A 302 4.60 -7.85 -2.62
CA ASN A 302 5.16 -8.82 -3.55
C ASN A 302 4.09 -9.31 -4.53
N ILE A 303 4.15 -8.79 -5.76
CA ILE A 303 3.21 -9.11 -6.84
C ILE A 303 3.73 -10.17 -7.81
N ALA A 304 4.99 -10.56 -7.68
CA ALA A 304 5.67 -11.45 -8.62
C ALA A 304 5.59 -12.93 -8.24
N GLN A 305 5.40 -13.24 -6.96
CA GLN A 305 5.36 -14.62 -6.47
C GLN A 305 3.92 -15.11 -6.29
N GLU A 306 3.71 -16.39 -6.49
CA GLU A 306 2.43 -17.06 -6.23
C GLU A 306 2.08 -16.96 -4.74
N TRP A 307 3.07 -17.10 -3.87
CA TRP A 307 2.99 -16.90 -2.42
C TRP A 307 4.41 -16.81 -1.81
N PRO A 308 4.61 -16.15 -0.67
CA PRO A 308 5.92 -15.95 -0.06
C PRO A 308 6.57 -17.25 0.37
N VAL A 309 7.81 -17.47 -0.06
CA VAL A 309 8.57 -18.69 0.25
C VAL A 309 8.97 -18.77 1.72
N SER A 310 9.26 -17.63 2.34
CA SER A 310 9.65 -17.52 3.75
C SER A 310 8.59 -18.07 4.72
N ASP A 311 7.34 -18.16 4.27
CA ASP A 311 6.20 -18.53 5.10
C ASP A 311 5.74 -19.99 4.93
N TYR A 312 6.58 -20.86 4.37
CA TYR A 312 6.25 -22.29 4.22
C TYR A 312 5.72 -22.96 5.49
N SER A 313 6.17 -22.52 6.66
CA SER A 313 5.68 -23.00 7.96
C SER A 313 4.33 -22.42 8.37
N GLN A 314 3.86 -21.38 7.67
CA GLN A 314 2.64 -20.64 7.98
C GLN A 314 1.58 -20.73 6.86
N MET A 315 1.43 -21.91 6.28
CA MET A 315 0.48 -22.19 5.21
C MET A 315 -0.95 -21.72 5.52
N SER A 316 -1.34 -21.75 6.78
CA SER A 316 -2.64 -21.26 7.25
C SER A 316 -2.82 -19.76 7.00
N THR A 317 -1.79 -18.95 7.25
CA THR A 317 -1.84 -17.50 7.00
C THR A 317 -1.89 -17.18 5.52
N LEU A 318 -1.11 -17.90 4.69
CA LEU A 318 -1.05 -17.68 3.24
C LEU A 318 -2.37 -17.92 2.52
N SER A 319 -3.21 -18.81 3.05
CA SER A 319 -4.49 -19.16 2.41
C SER A 319 -5.54 -18.04 2.42
N TYR A 320 -5.39 -17.02 3.27
CA TYR A 320 -6.29 -15.86 3.27
C TYR A 320 -5.58 -14.54 2.93
N THR A 321 -4.25 -14.48 3.00
CA THR A 321 -3.47 -13.27 2.64
C THR A 321 -3.47 -13.07 1.14
N SER A 322 -3.72 -11.84 0.71
CA SER A 322 -3.71 -11.43 -0.69
C SER A 322 -3.29 -9.98 -0.85
N ASN A 323 -2.88 -9.65 -2.06
CA ASN A 323 -2.63 -8.28 -2.48
C ASN A 323 -3.77 -7.82 -3.38
N THR A 324 -4.21 -6.59 -3.25
CA THR A 324 -5.12 -5.98 -4.21
C THR A 324 -4.45 -4.74 -4.79
N LEU A 325 -4.30 -4.70 -6.11
CA LEU A 325 -3.72 -3.57 -6.81
C LEU A 325 -4.79 -2.76 -7.54
N PHE A 326 -4.63 -1.45 -7.47
CA PHE A 326 -5.41 -0.46 -8.19
C PHE A 326 -4.47 0.20 -9.21
N ALA A 327 -4.25 -0.46 -10.34
CA ALA A 327 -3.20 -0.15 -11.30
C ALA A 327 -3.69 0.82 -12.37
N PRO A 328 -3.21 2.09 -12.41
CA PRO A 328 -3.54 3.00 -13.48
C PRO A 328 -2.94 2.55 -14.81
N THR A 329 -3.70 2.73 -15.90
CA THR A 329 -3.19 2.56 -17.26
C THR A 329 -2.17 3.65 -17.62
N ASN A 330 -1.38 3.43 -18.66
CA ASN A 330 -0.48 4.44 -19.21
C ASN A 330 -1.21 5.74 -19.60
N ALA A 331 -2.43 5.62 -20.13
CA ALA A 331 -3.28 6.78 -20.46
C ALA A 331 -3.64 7.57 -19.20
N ALA A 332 -4.04 6.87 -18.13
CA ALA A 332 -4.36 7.50 -16.84
C ALA A 332 -3.13 8.21 -16.22
N PHE A 333 -1.94 7.61 -16.35
CA PHE A 333 -0.70 8.24 -15.89
C PHE A 333 -0.36 9.50 -16.71
N ASN A 334 -0.50 9.45 -18.02
CA ASN A 334 -0.24 10.61 -18.90
C ASN A 334 -1.20 11.75 -18.58
N GLU A 335 -2.50 11.47 -18.45
CA GLU A 335 -3.51 12.47 -18.10
C GLU A 335 -3.23 13.11 -16.73
N PHE A 336 -2.88 12.27 -15.74
CA PHE A 336 -2.53 12.76 -14.42
C PHE A 336 -1.28 13.64 -14.44
N TYR A 337 -0.22 13.20 -15.15
CA TYR A 337 1.00 13.98 -15.28
C TYR A 337 0.72 15.35 -15.88
N ASP A 338 0.03 15.40 -17.03
CA ASP A 338 -0.25 16.63 -17.75
C ASP A 338 -1.13 17.59 -16.93
N SER A 339 -2.08 17.06 -16.17
CA SER A 339 -2.97 17.88 -15.35
C SER A 339 -2.39 18.36 -14.02
N TYR A 340 -1.32 17.71 -13.52
CA TYR A 340 -0.74 18.01 -12.21
C TYR A 340 0.68 18.58 -12.30
N TRP A 341 1.57 17.95 -13.06
CA TRP A 341 2.98 18.34 -13.20
C TRP A 341 3.33 19.01 -14.53
N GLY A 342 2.61 18.70 -15.59
CA GLY A 342 2.82 19.29 -16.92
C GLY A 342 2.29 20.72 -17.10
N VAL A 343 1.70 21.30 -16.05
CA VAL A 343 1.13 22.65 -16.06
C VAL A 343 2.27 23.70 -16.05
N ASP A 344 2.08 24.80 -16.78
CA ASP A 344 3.03 25.90 -16.81
C ASP A 344 3.39 26.43 -15.40
N GLY A 345 4.67 26.71 -15.18
CA GLY A 345 5.17 27.24 -13.91
C GLY A 345 5.47 26.21 -12.83
N THR A 346 5.21 24.91 -13.02
CA THR A 346 5.59 23.86 -12.06
C THR A 346 7.10 23.59 -12.04
N GLY A 347 7.79 23.85 -13.15
CA GLY A 347 9.22 23.54 -13.35
C GLY A 347 9.46 22.08 -13.80
N TYR A 348 8.41 21.31 -14.08
CA TYR A 348 8.49 19.99 -14.69
C TYR A 348 8.38 20.10 -16.23
N PRO A 349 8.89 19.09 -16.98
CA PRO A 349 8.77 19.08 -18.43
C PRO A 349 7.31 19.00 -18.86
N SER A 350 6.98 19.63 -19.99
CA SER A 350 5.67 19.54 -20.62
C SER A 350 5.36 18.17 -21.24
N GLN A 351 6.40 17.34 -21.42
CA GLN A 351 6.24 15.95 -21.84
C GLN A 351 6.40 15.03 -20.64
N VAL A 352 5.64 13.96 -20.64
CA VAL A 352 5.62 12.99 -19.53
C VAL A 352 7.02 12.45 -19.26
N SER A 353 7.53 12.72 -18.06
CA SER A 353 8.83 12.24 -17.58
C SER A 353 8.81 12.13 -16.06
N TYR A 354 8.35 10.98 -15.58
CA TYR A 354 8.31 10.70 -14.14
C TYR A 354 9.69 10.65 -13.48
N ASP A 355 10.76 10.47 -14.25
CA ASP A 355 12.15 10.53 -13.74
C ASP A 355 12.54 11.91 -13.21
N SER A 356 11.85 12.96 -13.65
CA SER A 356 12.06 14.32 -13.16
C SER A 356 11.26 14.67 -11.91
N VAL A 357 10.27 13.84 -11.57
CA VAL A 357 9.39 14.04 -10.40
C VAL A 357 10.09 13.53 -9.15
N SER A 358 9.85 14.18 -8.02
CA SER A 358 10.38 13.76 -6.72
C SER A 358 10.03 12.28 -6.42
N ALA A 359 11.03 11.50 -6.00
CA ALA A 359 10.83 10.11 -5.59
C ALA A 359 9.81 9.98 -4.45
N ASP A 360 9.75 10.97 -3.55
CA ASP A 360 8.74 11.02 -2.50
C ASP A 360 7.32 11.20 -3.06
N ALA A 361 7.14 12.06 -4.07
CA ALA A 361 5.85 12.24 -4.74
C ALA A 361 5.39 10.94 -5.43
N ILE A 362 6.31 10.26 -6.14
CA ILE A 362 6.02 8.96 -6.74
C ILE A 362 5.67 7.92 -5.68
N ALA A 363 6.39 7.88 -4.56
CA ALA A 363 6.09 6.96 -3.47
C ALA A 363 4.67 7.18 -2.92
N TYR A 364 4.26 8.44 -2.69
CA TYR A 364 2.90 8.74 -2.24
C TYR A 364 1.84 8.34 -3.28
N LEU A 365 2.09 8.59 -4.56
CA LEU A 365 1.20 8.15 -5.63
C LEU A 365 1.02 6.62 -5.62
N LEU A 366 2.13 5.88 -5.54
CA LEU A 366 2.13 4.42 -5.47
C LEU A 366 1.47 3.90 -4.19
N SER A 367 1.62 4.58 -3.06
CA SER A 367 1.02 4.12 -1.79
C SER A 367 -0.50 3.98 -1.87
N ASN A 368 -1.16 4.76 -2.73
CA ASN A 368 -2.61 4.73 -2.92
C ASN A 368 -3.05 3.68 -3.97
N SER A 369 -2.12 2.95 -4.55
CA SER A 369 -2.39 2.02 -5.65
C SER A 369 -2.38 0.54 -5.23
N PHE A 370 -2.32 0.24 -3.93
CA PHE A 370 -2.39 -1.14 -3.44
C PHE A 370 -2.94 -1.23 -2.02
N TYR A 371 -3.48 -2.40 -1.73
CA TYR A 371 -3.85 -2.85 -0.39
C TYR A 371 -3.27 -4.24 -0.14
N GLU A 372 -2.56 -4.41 0.97
CA GLU A 372 -1.89 -5.65 1.36
C GLU A 372 -2.64 -6.32 2.51
N GLY A 373 -2.76 -7.64 2.46
CA GLY A 373 -3.31 -8.46 3.54
C GLY A 373 -4.63 -9.13 3.23
N SER A 374 -5.49 -8.59 2.38
CA SER A 374 -6.75 -9.25 1.99
C SER A 374 -7.19 -8.92 0.57
N LEU A 375 -8.07 -9.76 0.04
CA LEU A 375 -8.79 -9.49 -1.18
C LEU A 375 -9.86 -8.42 -0.92
N VAL A 376 -9.85 -7.37 -1.73
CA VAL A 376 -10.78 -6.23 -1.65
C VAL A 376 -11.85 -6.36 -2.72
N PHE A 377 -13.09 -6.12 -2.35
CA PHE A 377 -14.26 -6.15 -3.23
C PHE A 377 -14.87 -4.74 -3.43
N PRO A 378 -15.66 -4.53 -4.49
CA PRO A 378 -16.29 -3.25 -4.78
C PRO A 378 -17.03 -2.59 -3.61
N ASP A 379 -17.89 -3.33 -2.91
CA ASP A 379 -18.65 -2.79 -1.78
C ASP A 379 -17.75 -2.26 -0.66
N GLU A 380 -16.57 -2.86 -0.43
CA GLU A 380 -15.61 -2.40 0.58
C GLU A 380 -14.97 -1.06 0.17
N ILE A 381 -14.73 -0.87 -1.16
CA ILE A 381 -14.22 0.38 -1.71
C ILE A 381 -15.25 1.49 -1.58
N GLU A 382 -16.51 1.22 -1.97
CA GLU A 382 -17.60 2.21 -1.90
C GLU A 382 -17.91 2.66 -0.47
N ARG A 383 -17.75 1.77 0.51
CA ARG A 383 -17.93 2.10 1.93
C ARG A 383 -16.74 2.86 2.52
N GLY A 384 -15.59 2.92 1.84
CA GLY A 384 -14.36 3.52 2.35
C GLY A 384 -13.68 2.70 3.45
N ASP A 385 -13.89 1.39 3.49
CA ASP A 385 -13.32 0.48 4.49
C ASP A 385 -11.82 0.22 4.28
N ILE A 386 -11.32 0.49 3.09
CA ILE A 386 -9.94 0.17 2.69
C ILE A 386 -9.02 1.33 3.05
N ILE A 387 -8.23 1.14 4.09
CA ILE A 387 -7.33 2.15 4.61
C ILE A 387 -5.91 1.91 4.13
N ASN A 388 -5.34 2.93 3.48
CA ASN A 388 -3.94 2.95 3.09
C ASN A 388 -3.04 2.76 4.32
N ALA A 389 -2.19 1.74 4.30
CA ALA A 389 -1.35 1.40 5.44
C ALA A 389 -0.30 2.48 5.76
N PHE A 390 0.11 3.26 4.77
CA PHE A 390 1.11 4.32 4.90
C PHE A 390 0.49 5.66 5.28
N THR A 391 -0.48 6.16 4.52
CA THR A 391 -1.09 7.48 4.73
C THR A 391 -2.18 7.49 5.80
N LYS A 392 -2.71 6.32 6.20
CA LYS A 392 -3.85 6.16 7.13
C LYS A 392 -5.14 6.82 6.64
N THR A 393 -5.26 7.05 5.35
CA THR A 393 -6.46 7.59 4.70
C THR A 393 -7.17 6.49 3.90
N PRO A 394 -8.48 6.57 3.64
CA PRO A 394 -9.18 5.65 2.76
C PRO A 394 -8.57 5.67 1.35
N ILE A 395 -8.44 4.50 0.74
CA ILE A 395 -8.17 4.36 -0.69
C ILE A 395 -9.52 4.47 -1.39
N MET A 396 -9.70 5.53 -2.16
CA MET A 396 -10.96 5.84 -2.85
C MET A 396 -10.70 6.04 -4.34
N PHE A 397 -11.55 5.47 -5.17
CA PHE A 397 -11.66 5.75 -6.60
C PHE A 397 -13.08 5.44 -7.08
N ASP A 398 -13.45 5.95 -8.25
CA ASP A 398 -14.73 5.62 -8.85
C ASP A 398 -14.63 4.24 -9.53
N LEU A 399 -15.48 3.31 -9.15
CA LEU A 399 -15.53 1.97 -9.76
C LEU A 399 -15.89 2.02 -11.25
N ASN A 400 -16.53 3.11 -11.72
CA ASN A 400 -16.75 3.34 -13.15
C ASN A 400 -15.45 3.62 -13.92
N ASP A 401 -14.37 3.99 -13.22
CA ASP A 401 -13.04 4.14 -13.82
C ASP A 401 -12.31 2.79 -14.02
N VAL A 402 -12.96 1.64 -13.69
CA VAL A 402 -12.44 0.28 -13.89
C VAL A 402 -13.25 -0.44 -14.98
N PRO A 403 -12.82 -0.43 -16.25
CA PRO A 403 -13.41 -1.20 -17.31
C PRO A 403 -13.50 -2.70 -17.00
N GLU A 404 -14.49 -3.40 -17.50
CA GLU A 404 -14.73 -4.81 -17.19
C GLU A 404 -13.54 -5.70 -17.60
N GLU A 405 -12.94 -5.46 -18.76
CA GLU A 405 -11.76 -6.16 -19.26
C GLU A 405 -10.51 -5.98 -18.39
N ASN A 406 -10.50 -4.95 -17.53
CA ASN A 406 -9.39 -4.59 -16.66
C ASN A 406 -9.56 -5.10 -15.20
N ARG A 407 -10.57 -5.93 -14.96
CA ARG A 407 -10.82 -6.59 -13.67
C ARG A 407 -10.25 -7.99 -13.71
N LYS A 408 -9.24 -8.28 -12.89
CA LYS A 408 -8.60 -9.62 -12.89
C LYS A 408 -8.49 -10.18 -11.49
N MET A 409 -8.91 -11.44 -11.36
CA MET A 409 -8.55 -12.24 -10.21
C MET A 409 -7.21 -12.92 -10.48
N CYS A 410 -6.28 -12.90 -9.53
CA CYS A 410 -4.94 -13.44 -9.65
C CYS A 410 -4.65 -14.46 -8.55
N VAL A 411 -3.63 -15.31 -8.74
CA VAL A 411 -3.25 -16.32 -7.75
C VAL A 411 -2.82 -15.69 -6.42
N ASN A 412 -2.20 -14.52 -6.45
CA ASN A 412 -1.72 -13.77 -5.30
C ASN A 412 -2.58 -12.54 -4.95
N GLY A 413 -3.78 -12.41 -5.54
CA GLY A 413 -4.70 -11.34 -5.20
C GLY A 413 -5.66 -10.92 -6.29
N ALA A 414 -5.91 -9.61 -6.41
CA ALA A 414 -6.77 -9.03 -7.43
C ALA A 414 -6.14 -7.78 -8.06
N LEU A 415 -6.53 -7.50 -9.30
CA LEU A 415 -6.12 -6.33 -10.06
C LEU A 415 -7.37 -5.55 -10.52
N TYR A 416 -7.41 -4.28 -10.16
CA TYR A 416 -8.31 -3.26 -10.68
C TYR A 416 -7.53 -2.34 -11.61
N GLY A 417 -7.76 -2.43 -12.90
CA GLY A 417 -7.09 -1.57 -13.88
C GLY A 417 -7.85 -0.26 -14.05
N LEU A 418 -7.23 0.84 -13.57
CA LEU A 418 -7.85 2.16 -13.52
C LEU A 418 -7.64 2.93 -14.82
N SER A 419 -8.71 3.45 -15.41
CA SER A 419 -8.67 4.41 -16.53
C SER A 419 -8.38 5.84 -16.09
N LYS A 420 -8.40 6.10 -14.76
CA LYS A 420 -8.14 7.42 -14.17
C LYS A 420 -7.45 7.29 -12.82
N ILE A 421 -6.54 8.21 -12.50
CA ILE A 421 -5.89 8.29 -11.18
C ILE A 421 -6.70 9.20 -10.26
N THR A 422 -7.08 8.68 -9.10
CA THR A 422 -7.50 9.49 -7.96
C THR A 422 -6.26 9.77 -7.11
N PRO A 423 -5.78 11.03 -7.05
CA PRO A 423 -4.57 11.35 -6.33
C PRO A 423 -4.73 11.15 -4.82
N PRO A 424 -3.66 10.76 -4.11
CA PRO A 424 -3.66 10.74 -2.66
C PRO A 424 -4.01 12.11 -2.06
N ALA A 425 -4.60 12.12 -0.86
CA ALA A 425 -5.04 13.36 -0.21
C ALA A 425 -3.94 14.42 -0.07
N VAL A 426 -2.67 14.00 0.09
CA VAL A 426 -1.52 14.91 0.14
C VAL A 426 -1.38 15.82 -1.10
N PHE A 427 -1.89 15.39 -2.25
CA PHE A 427 -1.83 16.20 -3.49
C PHE A 427 -2.94 17.23 -3.60
N GLY A 428 -4.02 17.10 -2.86
CA GLY A 428 -5.18 18.00 -2.88
C GLY A 428 -5.35 18.88 -1.65
N THR A 429 -4.58 18.65 -0.59
CA THR A 429 -4.62 19.42 0.66
C THR A 429 -3.54 20.51 0.69
N VAL A 430 -3.41 21.23 1.79
CA VAL A 430 -2.38 22.29 1.93
C VAL A 430 -0.94 21.80 1.74
N THR A 431 -0.69 20.50 1.69
CA THR A 431 0.60 19.91 1.32
C THR A 431 0.83 19.86 -0.19
N GLY A 432 -0.23 20.00 -0.98
CA GLY A 432 -0.21 19.85 -2.44
C GLY A 432 0.83 20.68 -3.20
N PRO A 433 1.01 21.98 -2.91
CA PRO A 433 2.03 22.78 -3.60
C PRO A 433 3.44 22.16 -3.56
N ALA A 434 3.82 21.51 -2.44
CA ALA A 434 5.12 20.85 -2.31
C ALA A 434 5.28 19.67 -3.27
N TYR A 435 4.18 18.96 -3.57
CA TYR A 435 4.18 17.85 -4.54
C TYR A 435 4.03 18.32 -5.99
N GLN A 436 3.33 19.43 -6.20
CA GLN A 436 3.03 19.97 -7.52
C GLN A 436 4.17 20.77 -8.14
N TYR A 437 4.90 21.57 -7.32
CA TYR A 437 5.91 22.51 -7.84
C TYR A 437 7.33 22.11 -7.45
N LYS A 438 8.19 21.89 -8.44
CA LYS A 438 9.59 21.50 -8.25
C LYS A 438 10.39 22.50 -7.39
N ARG A 439 10.00 23.78 -7.42
CA ARG A 439 10.65 24.83 -6.63
C ARG A 439 10.51 24.68 -5.11
N TYR A 440 9.65 23.75 -4.64
CA TYR A 440 9.49 23.43 -3.23
C TYR A 440 10.09 22.07 -2.83
N SER A 441 10.92 21.45 -3.67
CA SER A 441 11.45 20.10 -3.42
C SER A 441 12.25 19.99 -2.10
N THR A 442 12.97 21.05 -1.71
CA THR A 442 13.69 21.10 -0.41
C THR A 442 12.68 21.12 0.76
N PHE A 443 11.63 21.93 0.64
CA PHE A 443 10.59 21.98 1.66
C PHE A 443 9.77 20.70 1.72
N LEU A 444 9.49 20.07 0.57
CA LEU A 444 8.87 18.74 0.51
C LEU A 444 9.67 17.72 1.31
N LYS A 445 11.00 17.68 1.13
CA LYS A 445 11.84 16.74 1.88
C LYS A 445 11.79 17.00 3.39
N MET A 446 11.75 18.25 3.83
CA MET A 446 11.56 18.57 5.25
C MET A 446 10.17 18.18 5.75
N LEU A 447 9.11 18.41 4.96
CA LEU A 447 7.74 18.03 5.27
C LEU A 447 7.62 16.52 5.46
N THR A 448 8.16 15.72 4.53
CA THR A 448 8.15 14.26 4.63
C THR A 448 8.97 13.75 5.81
N THR A 449 10.11 14.38 6.11
CA THR A 449 10.96 14.00 7.26
C THR A 449 10.29 14.34 8.61
N SER A 450 9.50 15.40 8.65
CA SER A 450 8.77 15.81 9.85
C SER A 450 7.60 14.89 10.23
N GLY A 451 7.11 14.08 9.27
CA GLY A 451 5.93 13.24 9.43
C GLY A 451 4.61 14.01 9.54
N MET A 452 4.60 15.30 9.17
CA MET A 452 3.41 16.17 9.28
C MET A 452 2.38 15.90 8.18
N GLU A 453 2.72 15.16 7.11
CA GLU A 453 1.81 14.91 6.00
C GLU A 453 0.48 14.31 6.45
N ASN A 454 0.51 13.28 7.30
CA ASN A 454 -0.72 12.63 7.76
C ASN A 454 -1.61 13.58 8.58
N THR A 455 -1.02 14.50 9.33
CA THR A 455 -1.77 15.51 10.09
C THR A 455 -2.40 16.55 9.17
N LEU A 456 -1.66 16.96 8.14
CA LEU A 456 -2.07 18.02 7.20
C LEU A 456 -3.01 17.51 6.09
N THR A 457 -3.27 16.22 5.99
CA THR A 457 -4.25 15.64 5.05
C THR A 457 -5.65 15.51 5.64
N SER A 458 -5.82 15.73 6.95
CA SER A 458 -7.13 15.72 7.58
C SER A 458 -7.97 16.93 7.15
N ASP A 459 -9.19 16.69 6.76
CA ASP A 459 -10.19 17.72 6.45
C ASP A 459 -10.91 18.27 7.70
N ALA A 460 -10.69 17.63 8.86
CA ALA A 460 -11.26 18.05 10.13
C ALA A 460 -10.65 19.34 10.69
N VAL A 461 -9.46 19.71 10.23
CA VAL A 461 -8.74 20.91 10.66
C VAL A 461 -8.33 21.74 9.45
N SER A 462 -8.53 23.05 9.53
CA SER A 462 -8.14 23.98 8.46
C SER A 462 -6.80 24.62 8.74
N TYR A 463 -6.02 24.82 7.67
CA TYR A 463 -4.67 25.36 7.74
C TYR A 463 -4.45 26.51 6.77
N ILE A 464 -3.51 27.38 7.11
CA ILE A 464 -2.82 28.29 6.19
C ILE A 464 -1.37 27.85 6.16
N MET A 465 -0.83 27.57 4.97
CA MET A 465 0.54 27.15 4.82
C MET A 465 1.33 28.17 3.99
N LEU A 466 2.48 28.57 4.53
CA LEU A 466 3.40 29.49 3.89
C LEU A 466 4.57 28.71 3.30
N TYR A 467 4.83 28.87 2.02
CA TYR A 467 5.81 28.08 1.28
C TYR A 467 7.12 28.84 1.07
N PRO A 468 8.25 28.39 1.65
CA PRO A 468 9.57 28.83 1.23
C PRO A 468 10.00 28.02 0.01
N ASN A 469 10.49 28.70 -1.03
CA ASN A 469 11.02 28.00 -2.19
C ASN A 469 12.51 27.62 -2.02
N ASN A 470 13.02 26.83 -2.96
CA ASN A 470 14.40 26.32 -2.93
C ASN A 470 15.45 27.44 -2.88
N ASP A 471 15.24 28.55 -3.61
CA ASP A 471 16.18 29.65 -3.68
C ASP A 471 16.25 30.40 -2.35
N GLN A 472 15.09 30.59 -1.69
CA GLN A 472 15.03 31.19 -0.36
C GLN A 472 15.73 30.31 0.69
N LEU A 473 15.50 28.99 0.63
CA LEU A 473 16.17 28.04 1.53
C LEU A 473 17.67 28.00 1.28
N ALA A 474 18.10 27.96 0.01
CA ALA A 474 19.52 27.97 -0.39
C ALA A 474 20.24 29.24 0.03
N ALA A 475 19.58 30.40 -0.06
CA ALA A 475 20.13 31.68 0.42
C ALA A 475 20.38 31.69 1.95
N ASN A 476 19.72 30.80 2.68
CA ASN A 476 19.93 30.56 4.11
C ASN A 476 20.74 29.28 4.40
N TYR A 477 21.53 28.83 3.43
CA TYR A 477 22.41 27.66 3.54
C TYR A 477 21.69 26.33 3.76
N ILE A 478 20.40 26.23 3.42
CA ILE A 478 19.59 25.02 3.54
C ILE A 478 19.26 24.54 2.12
N TRP A 479 19.67 23.32 1.78
CA TRP A 479 19.44 22.77 0.46
C TRP A 479 19.31 21.26 0.47
N TYR A 480 18.65 20.73 -0.53
CA TYR A 480 18.45 19.28 -0.71
C TYR A 480 19.54 18.70 -1.60
N ASP A 481 20.28 17.74 -1.06
CA ASP A 481 21.23 16.91 -1.78
C ASP A 481 20.54 15.63 -2.27
N ALA A 482 20.21 15.59 -3.55
CA ALA A 482 19.51 14.44 -4.15
C ALA A 482 20.38 13.17 -4.17
N ALA A 483 21.72 13.28 -4.19
CA ALA A 483 22.59 12.12 -4.24
C ALA A 483 22.63 11.36 -2.91
N SER A 484 22.58 12.07 -1.78
CA SER A 484 22.51 11.48 -0.45
C SER A 484 21.10 11.37 0.12
N ASP A 485 20.10 11.91 -0.57
CA ASP A 485 18.72 12.05 -0.12
C ASP A 485 18.61 12.76 1.26
N LYS A 486 19.41 13.85 1.45
CA LYS A 486 19.47 14.58 2.73
C LYS A 486 19.34 16.08 2.53
N ILE A 487 18.77 16.73 3.55
CA ILE A 487 18.84 18.19 3.69
C ILE A 487 20.19 18.53 4.31
N LYS A 488 20.92 19.41 3.63
CA LYS A 488 22.21 19.93 4.08
C LYS A 488 22.06 21.31 4.71
N ASN A 489 22.99 21.63 5.63
CA ASN A 489 23.12 22.95 6.25
C ASN A 489 24.53 23.47 6.03
N GLY A 490 24.71 24.36 5.05
CA GLY A 490 26.01 24.93 4.67
C GLY A 490 26.05 25.32 3.22
N VAL A 491 27.27 25.39 2.66
CA VAL A 491 27.52 25.87 1.30
C VAL A 491 26.75 25.00 0.29
N VAL A 492 25.93 25.66 -0.53
CA VAL A 492 25.07 24.99 -1.51
C VAL A 492 25.92 24.24 -2.55
N GLY A 493 25.56 22.98 -2.79
CA GLY A 493 26.28 22.12 -3.73
C GLY A 493 27.49 21.38 -3.14
N ASP A 494 27.88 21.67 -1.91
CA ASP A 494 28.94 20.95 -1.21
C ASP A 494 28.36 19.79 -0.38
N ALA A 495 28.40 18.58 -0.95
CA ALA A 495 27.86 17.37 -0.32
C ALA A 495 28.54 17.00 1.02
N THR A 496 29.73 17.58 1.31
CA THR A 496 30.44 17.35 2.58
C THR A 496 29.85 18.12 3.76
N GLN A 497 28.96 19.10 3.49
CA GLN A 497 28.31 19.88 4.52
C GLN A 497 27.46 18.99 5.44
N PRO A 498 27.32 19.36 6.73
CA PRO A 498 26.53 18.56 7.68
C PRO A 498 25.06 18.48 7.27
N ASN A 499 24.43 17.37 7.62
CA ASN A 499 22.99 17.20 7.43
C ASN A 499 22.22 18.05 8.45
N LEU A 500 21.15 18.69 8.00
CA LEU A 500 20.18 19.32 8.91
C LEU A 500 19.41 18.20 9.65
N GLY A 501 19.45 18.24 10.99
CA GLY A 501 18.77 17.24 11.82
C GLY A 501 17.25 17.23 11.64
N SER A 502 16.61 16.05 11.81
CA SER A 502 15.15 15.90 11.65
C SER A 502 14.36 16.82 12.60
N ALA A 503 14.85 17.04 13.82
CA ALA A 503 14.20 17.95 14.78
C ALA A 503 14.19 19.40 14.27
N ASP A 504 15.27 19.85 13.63
CA ASP A 504 15.33 21.20 13.06
C ASP A 504 14.48 21.31 11.79
N GLN A 505 14.46 20.26 10.94
CA GLN A 505 13.54 20.20 9.81
C GLN A 505 12.07 20.32 10.26
N THR A 506 11.69 19.61 11.33
CA THR A 506 10.34 19.69 11.90
C THR A 506 10.02 21.11 12.41
N LYS A 507 10.98 21.80 13.04
CA LYS A 507 10.79 23.20 13.46
C LYS A 507 10.53 24.12 12.27
N TYR A 508 11.27 23.95 11.16
CA TYR A 508 11.05 24.70 9.93
C TYR A 508 9.64 24.51 9.39
N VAL A 509 9.20 23.27 9.28
CA VAL A 509 7.86 22.94 8.79
C VAL A 509 6.80 23.58 9.69
N ASN A 510 6.84 23.32 11.01
CA ASN A 510 5.86 23.84 11.95
C ASN A 510 5.82 25.38 12.00
N ALA A 511 6.94 26.04 11.71
CA ALA A 511 7.02 27.49 11.65
C ALA A 511 6.27 28.10 10.45
N HIS A 512 5.93 27.30 9.44
CA HIS A 512 5.24 27.74 8.23
C HIS A 512 3.79 27.28 8.14
N ILE A 513 3.27 26.65 9.22
CA ILE A 513 1.90 26.15 9.28
C ILE A 513 1.14 26.91 10.35
N ILE A 514 -0.01 27.46 9.98
CA ILE A 514 -0.93 28.18 10.84
C ILE A 514 -2.23 27.38 10.91
N SER A 515 -2.64 26.94 12.10
CA SER A 515 -3.95 26.30 12.30
C SER A 515 -5.02 27.37 12.43
N VAL A 516 -6.12 27.20 11.72
CA VAL A 516 -7.28 28.10 11.75
C VAL A 516 -8.56 27.31 12.06
N GLU A 517 -9.49 27.95 12.79
CA GLU A 517 -10.74 27.29 13.18
C GLU A 517 -11.64 26.96 11.98
N ASN A 518 -11.62 27.83 10.96
CA ASN A 518 -12.41 27.67 9.75
C ASN A 518 -11.55 27.94 8.52
N LYS A 519 -11.82 27.25 7.44
CA LYS A 519 -11.16 27.46 6.15
C LYS A 519 -11.40 28.90 5.68
N ARG A 520 -10.35 29.70 5.67
CA ARG A 520 -10.41 31.12 5.26
C ARG A 520 -9.10 31.57 4.63
N PRO A 521 -9.14 32.45 3.62
CA PRO A 521 -7.94 33.05 3.06
C PRO A 521 -7.30 34.04 4.04
N LEU A 522 -6.03 34.33 3.83
CA LEU A 522 -5.38 35.50 4.42
C LEU A 522 -5.96 36.76 3.73
N ALA A 523 -6.56 37.63 4.52
CA ALA A 523 -7.08 38.90 4.03
C ALA A 523 -6.83 39.98 5.06
N SER A 524 -6.38 41.15 4.60
CA SER A 524 -6.25 42.32 5.45
C SER A 524 -7.64 42.74 5.95
N ASN A 525 -7.73 43.07 7.23
CA ASN A 525 -8.91 43.67 7.85
C ASN A 525 -8.68 45.16 8.22
N GLY A 526 -7.58 45.73 7.73
CA GLY A 526 -7.19 47.11 8.07
C GLY A 526 -6.34 47.26 9.34
N ASP A 527 -6.19 46.17 10.10
CA ASP A 527 -5.39 46.12 11.31
C ASP A 527 -4.26 45.09 11.20
N ILE A 528 -3.35 45.10 12.17
CA ILE A 528 -2.30 44.07 12.24
C ILE A 528 -2.92 42.79 12.80
N GLN A 529 -2.79 41.70 12.03
CA GLN A 529 -3.22 40.38 12.46
C GLN A 529 -2.03 39.57 12.94
N VAL A 530 -2.22 38.82 14.02
CA VAL A 530 -1.23 37.92 14.62
C VAL A 530 -1.65 36.48 14.34
N MET A 531 -0.76 35.71 13.72
CA MET A 531 -1.02 34.34 13.30
C MET A 531 -0.04 33.39 14.01
N ARG A 532 -0.59 32.51 14.82
CA ARG A 532 0.18 31.53 15.58
C ARG A 532 0.49 30.31 14.71
N THR A 533 1.75 29.86 14.72
CA THR A 533 2.18 28.66 14.02
C THR A 533 2.03 27.38 14.85
N LEU A 534 2.24 26.23 14.21
CA LEU A 534 2.37 24.92 14.88
C LEU A 534 3.75 24.72 15.53
N SER A 535 4.62 25.75 15.52
CA SER A 535 5.92 25.65 16.17
C SER A 535 5.77 25.23 17.64
N PRO A 536 6.46 24.16 18.09
CA PRO A 536 6.43 23.75 19.49
C PRO A 536 6.94 24.93 20.36
N ASP A 537 6.45 24.98 21.57
CA ASP A 537 6.75 26.06 22.55
C ASP A 537 6.11 27.43 22.24
N TYR A 538 5.19 27.49 21.26
CA TYR A 538 4.43 28.72 20.95
C TYR A 538 5.26 29.96 20.64
N LYS A 539 6.41 29.79 20.03
CA LYS A 539 7.45 30.83 19.96
C LYS A 539 7.56 31.53 18.61
N LEU A 540 6.86 31.03 17.56
CA LEU A 540 6.87 31.70 16.28
C LEU A 540 5.48 32.16 15.86
N TYR A 541 5.39 33.40 15.44
CA TYR A 541 4.19 34.03 14.91
C TYR A 541 4.48 34.65 13.54
N TRP A 542 3.49 34.65 12.68
CA TRP A 542 3.45 35.52 11.53
C TRP A 542 2.50 36.67 11.79
N TYR A 543 2.77 37.79 11.16
CA TYR A 543 1.97 39.01 11.27
C TYR A 543 1.58 39.47 9.89
N MET A 544 0.34 39.93 9.72
CA MET A 544 -0.12 40.59 8.49
C MET A 544 -0.45 42.03 8.81
N ASN A 545 0.08 43.00 8.04
CA ASN A 545 -0.22 44.40 8.23
C ASN A 545 -1.51 44.83 7.51
N ALA A 546 -1.90 46.09 7.64
CA ALA A 546 -3.11 46.67 7.06
C ALA A 546 -3.13 46.58 5.52
N GLU A 547 -1.97 46.55 4.88
CA GLU A 547 -1.81 46.44 3.42
C GLU A 547 -1.83 44.97 2.93
N GLY A 548 -1.95 43.99 3.83
CA GLY A 548 -1.97 42.56 3.47
C GLY A 548 -0.57 41.93 3.28
N LYS A 549 0.48 42.64 3.63
CA LYS A 549 1.85 42.11 3.62
C LYS A 549 2.15 41.35 4.90
N ILE A 550 2.99 40.33 4.81
CA ILE A 550 3.35 39.50 5.97
C ILE A 550 4.78 39.72 6.44
N THR A 551 4.99 39.44 7.69
CA THR A 551 6.29 39.31 8.32
C THR A 551 6.23 38.25 9.41
N ASN A 552 7.35 37.91 10.02
CA ASN A 552 7.39 36.97 11.14
C ASN A 552 8.18 37.55 12.35
N SER A 553 8.05 36.85 13.44
CA SER A 553 8.69 37.26 14.70
C SER A 553 10.21 37.31 14.59
N PHE A 554 10.84 36.55 13.70
CA PHE A 554 12.28 36.62 13.46
C PHE A 554 12.69 37.96 12.87
N LYS A 555 11.97 38.49 11.91
CA LYS A 555 12.23 39.80 11.28
C LYS A 555 11.99 40.96 12.25
N TYR A 556 11.00 40.81 13.12
CA TYR A 556 10.83 41.80 14.22
C TYR A 556 12.04 41.84 15.15
N ASN A 557 12.64 40.70 15.50
CA ASN A 557 13.86 40.66 16.29
C ASN A 557 15.04 41.31 15.58
N GLU A 558 15.24 41.03 14.30
CA GLU A 558 16.29 41.69 13.51
C GLU A 558 16.10 43.21 13.52
N LEU A 559 14.88 43.70 13.32
CA LEU A 559 14.59 45.11 13.33
C LEU A 559 14.96 45.76 14.67
N ILE A 560 14.68 45.06 15.78
CA ILE A 560 14.96 45.58 17.13
C ILE A 560 16.45 45.54 17.44
N GLN A 561 17.14 44.44 17.13
CA GLN A 561 18.60 44.31 17.35
C GLN A 561 19.42 45.33 16.58
N TYR A 562 18.96 45.66 15.36
CA TYR A 562 19.64 46.62 14.48
C TYR A 562 19.00 48.01 14.48
N ALA A 563 18.03 48.28 15.37
CA ALA A 563 17.39 49.57 15.53
C ALA A 563 18.41 50.62 15.99
N GLY A 564 19.04 51.31 15.10
CA GLY A 564 20.14 52.28 15.31
C GLY A 564 21.25 52.18 14.27
N HIS A 565 21.27 51.13 13.47
CA HIS A 565 22.21 50.90 12.38
C HIS A 565 21.61 51.08 10.98
N ASN A 566 20.77 52.06 10.80
CA ASN A 566 20.35 52.73 9.54
C ASN A 566 19.88 51.94 8.29
N THR A 567 19.73 50.64 8.29
CA THR A 567 19.40 49.92 7.06
C THR A 567 18.07 49.16 7.12
N ILE A 568 17.51 48.89 8.29
CA ILE A 568 16.24 48.15 8.44
C ILE A 568 15.14 49.08 8.91
N THR A 569 14.14 49.32 8.09
CA THR A 569 12.96 50.13 8.45
C THR A 569 11.77 49.23 8.74
N LYS A 570 10.74 49.76 9.43
CA LYS A 570 9.49 49.05 9.71
C LYS A 570 8.87 48.42 8.46
N ASP A 571 8.89 49.16 7.36
CA ASP A 571 8.30 48.71 6.08
C ASP A 571 9.17 47.66 5.36
N SER A 572 10.49 47.65 5.60
CA SER A 572 11.40 46.73 4.97
C SER A 572 11.34 45.30 5.49
N ILE A 573 10.66 45.06 6.63
CA ILE A 573 10.50 43.72 7.18
C ILE A 573 9.26 42.99 6.66
N TYR A 574 8.39 43.67 5.95
CA TYR A 574 7.18 43.06 5.34
C TYR A 574 7.43 42.65 3.90
N THR A 575 6.75 41.58 3.50
CA THR A 575 6.82 41.04 2.13
C THR A 575 5.43 40.77 1.59
N ASP A 576 5.30 40.85 0.27
CA ASP A 576 4.09 40.47 -0.44
C ASP A 576 3.91 38.95 -0.41
N ILE A 577 2.69 38.50 -0.55
CA ILE A 577 2.32 37.09 -0.66
C ILE A 577 1.58 36.84 -1.96
N GLN A 578 1.75 35.64 -2.50
CA GLN A 578 1.01 35.13 -3.64
C GLN A 578 0.28 33.86 -3.23
N GLU A 579 -1.03 33.82 -3.47
CA GLU A 579 -1.81 32.60 -3.24
C GLU A 579 -1.42 31.51 -4.23
N LEU A 580 -1.28 30.29 -3.73
CA LEU A 580 -1.07 29.07 -4.49
C LEU A 580 -2.40 28.31 -4.51
N THR A 581 -3.02 28.22 -5.68
CA THR A 581 -4.31 27.56 -5.87
C THR A 581 -4.12 26.18 -6.50
N PHE A 582 -5.14 25.34 -6.34
CA PHE A 582 -5.25 24.08 -7.04
C PHE A 582 -6.40 24.16 -8.04
N ARG A 583 -6.09 24.21 -9.35
CA ARG A 583 -7.09 24.39 -10.42
C ARG A 583 -7.99 25.61 -10.19
N ASP A 584 -7.36 26.73 -9.84
CA ASP A 584 -8.03 28.01 -9.52
C ASP A 584 -8.93 27.99 -8.27
N GLU A 585 -8.85 26.94 -7.46
CA GLU A 585 -9.58 26.80 -6.19
C GLU A 585 -8.64 26.70 -4.99
N ALA A 586 -9.18 26.90 -3.80
CA ALA A 586 -8.45 26.65 -2.55
C ALA A 586 -8.27 25.15 -2.32
N TRP A 587 -7.20 24.79 -1.65
CA TRP A 587 -6.91 23.40 -1.23
C TRP A 587 -8.03 22.85 -0.33
N VAL A 588 -8.21 21.55 -0.31
CA VAL A 588 -9.34 20.89 0.38
C VAL A 588 -9.48 21.37 1.83
N ASN A 589 -8.39 21.48 2.57
CA ASN A 589 -8.39 21.85 3.97
C ASN A 589 -7.73 23.20 4.28
N GLY A 590 -7.58 24.09 3.30
CA GLY A 590 -7.05 25.42 3.60
C GLY A 590 -6.52 26.23 2.42
N TYR A 591 -5.60 27.11 2.72
CA TYR A 591 -4.99 28.05 1.79
C TYR A 591 -3.46 27.98 1.87
N CYS A 592 -2.82 28.15 0.73
CA CYS A 592 -1.37 28.14 0.62
C CYS A 592 -0.87 29.43 -0.02
N TYR A 593 0.24 29.93 0.48
CA TYR A 593 0.85 31.16 -0.02
C TYR A 593 2.36 31.00 -0.16
N GLU A 594 2.91 31.54 -1.24
CA GLU A 594 4.33 31.83 -1.40
C GLU A 594 4.57 33.29 -1.02
N TYR A 595 5.60 33.57 -0.22
CA TYR A 595 6.03 34.93 0.01
C TYR A 595 7.11 35.32 -1.00
N ASP A 596 7.32 36.64 -1.24
CA ASP A 596 8.16 37.17 -2.31
C ASP A 596 9.53 36.47 -2.35
N THR A 597 9.82 35.90 -3.52
CA THR A 597 11.06 35.15 -3.80
C THR A 597 12.34 35.97 -3.66
N GLN A 598 12.27 37.30 -3.84
CA GLN A 598 13.42 38.19 -3.74
C GLN A 598 13.83 38.47 -2.30
N ASN A 599 12.98 38.16 -1.32
CA ASN A 599 13.22 38.42 0.07
C ASN A 599 13.63 37.15 0.84
N SER A 600 14.81 36.59 0.48
CA SER A 600 15.34 35.36 1.07
C SER A 600 15.59 35.46 2.59
N SER A 601 15.67 36.67 3.13
CA SER A 601 15.97 36.92 4.54
C SER A 601 14.83 36.63 5.52
N PHE A 602 13.66 36.15 5.05
CA PHE A 602 12.54 35.75 5.90
C PHE A 602 12.69 34.36 6.55
N LEU A 603 13.69 33.60 6.14
CA LEU A 603 13.87 32.26 6.64
C LEU A 603 14.66 32.22 7.95
N LEU A 604 14.34 31.25 8.74
CA LEU A 604 15.00 30.91 9.97
C LEU A 604 16.36 30.28 9.64
N GLN A 605 17.42 30.79 10.20
CA GLN A 605 18.72 30.13 10.09
C GLN A 605 18.80 28.93 11.05
N GLY A 606 19.14 27.75 10.56
CA GLY A 606 19.43 26.49 11.22
C GLY A 606 19.38 26.44 12.75
N SER A 607 20.53 26.51 13.42
CA SER A 607 20.63 26.47 14.87
C SER A 607 19.94 27.64 15.62
N ASN A 608 19.67 28.74 14.92
CA ASN A 608 18.98 29.89 15.50
C ASN A 608 17.43 29.71 15.52
N ALA A 609 16.91 28.64 14.98
CA ALA A 609 15.49 28.29 15.18
C ALA A 609 15.10 28.18 16.67
N ASN A 610 16.07 27.98 17.57
CA ASN A 610 15.88 28.05 19.01
C ASN A 610 15.81 29.48 19.56
N GLY A 611 16.30 30.47 18.82
CA GLY A 611 16.28 31.89 19.21
C GLY A 611 15.01 32.63 18.84
N LEU A 612 14.03 31.96 18.24
CA LEU A 612 12.77 32.57 17.81
C LEU A 612 11.75 32.66 18.91
N ILE A 613 12.21 33.06 20.06
CA ILE A 613 11.34 33.34 21.16
C ILE A 613 10.84 34.78 21.01
N GLN A 614 9.55 34.89 20.71
CA GLN A 614 8.93 36.17 20.67
C GLN A 614 7.88 36.31 21.74
N ASN A 615 8.02 37.34 22.47
CA ASN A 615 7.05 37.80 23.41
C ASN A 615 6.38 39.09 22.89
N PHE A 616 5.42 39.56 23.60
CA PHE A 616 4.70 40.80 23.27
C PHE A 616 5.58 42.06 23.27
N VAL A 617 6.74 42.01 23.87
CA VAL A 617 7.58 43.20 24.08
C VAL A 617 8.18 43.72 22.76
N PRO A 618 8.76 42.88 21.88
CA PRO A 618 9.18 43.33 20.57
C PRO A 618 8.05 43.94 19.74
N PHE A 619 6.86 43.31 19.77
CA PHE A 619 5.69 43.83 19.07
C PHE A 619 5.30 45.22 19.58
N MET A 620 5.17 45.39 20.92
CA MET A 620 4.85 46.67 21.55
C MET A 620 5.95 47.71 21.34
N TRP A 621 7.23 47.30 21.37
CA TRP A 621 8.35 48.19 21.11
C TRP A 621 8.32 48.75 19.67
N LEU A 622 8.00 47.94 18.72
CA LEU A 622 7.88 48.35 17.31
C LEU A 622 6.75 49.38 17.13
N HIS A 623 5.65 49.19 17.86
CA HIS A 623 4.48 50.06 17.83
C HIS A 623 4.49 51.12 18.95
N ARG A 624 5.65 51.40 19.58
CA ARG A 624 5.79 52.28 20.71
C ARG A 624 5.35 53.73 20.46
N ASN A 625 5.35 54.14 19.21
CA ASN A 625 4.95 55.51 18.83
C ASN A 625 3.46 55.60 18.44
N ASP A 626 2.82 54.46 18.24
CA ASP A 626 1.43 54.40 17.83
C ASP A 626 0.53 54.09 19.04
N GLU A 627 0.75 52.94 19.67
CA GLU A 627 -0.04 52.48 20.81
C GLU A 627 0.85 51.71 21.80
N GLY A 628 0.62 51.82 23.10
CA GLY A 628 1.29 51.02 24.12
C GLY A 628 2.54 51.62 24.76
N THR A 629 3.02 52.81 24.39
CA THR A 629 4.21 53.49 24.99
C THR A 629 4.05 53.70 26.47
N LEU A 630 2.87 54.15 26.90
CA LEU A 630 2.59 54.37 28.34
C LEU A 630 2.56 53.05 29.09
N PHE A 631 2.01 52.00 28.49
CA PHE A 631 1.93 50.68 29.13
C PHE A 631 3.33 50.07 29.38
N LEU A 632 4.25 50.16 28.43
CA LEU A 632 5.65 49.74 28.61
C LEU A 632 6.33 50.55 29.74
N GLY A 633 6.06 51.85 29.79
CA GLY A 633 6.52 52.70 30.90
C GLY A 633 6.01 52.23 32.25
N PHE A 634 4.75 51.87 32.38
CA PHE A 634 4.17 51.32 33.60
C PHE A 634 4.76 49.98 34.00
N ILE A 635 5.02 49.07 33.05
CA ILE A 635 5.69 47.78 33.32
C ILE A 635 7.07 48.04 33.99
N LYS A 636 7.84 48.99 33.50
CA LYS A 636 9.13 49.39 34.07
C LYS A 636 8.98 49.96 35.47
N VAL A 637 8.07 50.89 35.67
CA VAL A 637 7.83 51.57 36.96
C VAL A 637 7.31 50.61 38.03
N LEU A 638 6.49 49.63 37.66
CA LEU A 638 5.95 48.65 38.61
C LEU A 638 6.95 47.54 38.97
N GLY A 639 8.17 47.61 38.48
CA GLY A 639 9.19 46.58 38.77
C GLY A 639 8.92 45.22 38.13
N LEU A 640 8.00 45.15 37.19
CA LEU A 640 7.73 43.94 36.39
C LEU A 640 8.80 43.73 35.30
N ALA A 641 9.84 44.56 35.31
CA ALA A 641 10.99 44.44 34.41
C ALA A 641 11.69 43.07 34.50
N ASN A 642 11.56 42.38 35.63
CA ASN A 642 12.06 41.01 35.78
C ASN A 642 11.38 39.99 34.86
N LEU A 643 10.21 40.30 34.33
CA LEU A 643 9.51 39.49 33.33
C LEU A 643 10.07 39.70 31.93
N ILE A 644 10.87 40.76 31.74
CA ILE A 644 11.36 41.17 30.43
C ILE A 644 12.89 41.31 30.53
N ASP A 645 13.60 40.61 29.71
CA ASP A 645 15.02 40.81 29.46
C ASP A 645 15.18 41.98 28.46
N GLU A 646 15.68 43.12 28.96
CA GLU A 646 15.82 44.33 28.14
C GLU A 646 16.90 44.21 27.05
N GLU A 647 17.93 43.39 27.25
CA GLU A 647 18.99 43.20 26.27
C GLU A 647 18.54 42.29 25.12
N SER A 648 17.89 41.18 25.43
CA SER A 648 17.36 40.23 24.45
C SER A 648 15.93 40.52 24.01
N MET A 649 15.25 41.46 24.69
CA MET A 649 13.83 41.77 24.49
C MET A 649 12.94 40.54 24.62
N THR A 650 13.30 39.60 25.49
CA THR A 650 12.58 38.35 25.76
C THR A 650 11.93 38.36 27.15
N MET A 651 10.88 37.55 27.33
CA MET A 651 10.28 37.32 28.63
C MET A 651 11.05 36.23 29.39
N ASN A 652 11.41 36.48 30.64
CA ASN A 652 12.21 35.56 31.44
C ASN A 652 11.47 34.30 31.91
N TYR A 653 10.14 34.27 31.85
CA TYR A 653 9.30 33.13 32.24
C TYR A 653 8.50 32.62 31.08
N MET A 654 9.14 31.84 30.25
CA MET A 654 8.58 31.39 28.96
C MET A 654 7.82 30.03 29.00
N THR A 655 7.79 29.39 30.14
CA THR A 655 7.08 28.15 30.37
C THR A 655 5.59 28.33 30.66
N GLU A 656 5.17 29.60 30.96
CA GLU A 656 3.79 29.91 31.26
C GLU A 656 3.13 30.74 30.16
N ASN A 657 1.89 30.43 29.83
CA ASN A 657 1.08 31.20 28.90
C ASN A 657 0.63 32.49 29.60
N CYS A 658 1.23 33.60 29.22
CA CYS A 658 0.84 34.91 29.76
C CYS A 658 -0.09 35.61 28.75
N LEU A 659 -1.27 36.04 29.21
CA LEU A 659 -2.14 36.95 28.51
C LEU A 659 -1.89 38.35 28.99
N MET A 660 -1.45 39.25 28.13
CA MET A 660 -1.25 40.66 28.46
C MET A 660 -2.34 41.52 27.79
N LEU A 661 -3.12 42.20 28.57
CA LEU A 661 -4.10 43.15 28.09
C LEU A 661 -3.46 44.54 28.09
N SER A 662 -3.18 45.09 26.90
CA SER A 662 -2.58 46.43 26.76
C SER A 662 -3.67 47.44 26.46
N PRO A 663 -3.87 48.46 27.33
CA PRO A 663 -4.75 49.58 27.01
C PRO A 663 -4.14 50.44 25.90
N THR A 664 -4.96 50.98 25.04
CA THR A 664 -4.58 52.03 24.07
C THR A 664 -4.23 53.32 24.81
N THR A 665 -3.30 54.08 24.29
CA THR A 665 -2.90 55.37 24.87
C THR A 665 -3.96 56.44 24.72
#